data_c3dd1dfc41b58bde9e4b9dbf977a04c7
#
_entry.id   c3dd1dfc41b58bde9e4b9dbf977a04c7
#
_cell.length_a   1.000
_cell.length_b   1.000
_cell.length_c   1.000
_cell.angle_alpha   90.00
_cell.angle_beta   90.00
_cell.angle_gamma   90.00
#
_symmetry.space_group_name_H-M   'P 1'
#
loop_
_entity.id
_entity.type
_entity.pdbx_description
1 polymer ?
#
loop_
_entity_poly.entity_id
_entity_poly.type
_entity_poly.pdbx_seq_one_letter_code
_entity_poly.pdbx_strand_id
1 'polypeptide(L)'
;MTAMVVPAAFSAFAQDSSQTKATELEKVTVTGSLIPQSEIETATPITTITAEDIKARGFNSVADVLQKSSFATGGVQGAQSSNTFTQGAKTVSLFGLPPGYVKYLIDGRPMSNYPALYDGSDTFNNISGIPIDLVDRIEILPGGQSSLYGSDAIAGVINVILKKKMDGAVFSIRGGGYSEGGGSNFRATFADGWTSADGRTSVIGGVQYEEKDPIWAYQRDLTKQYNTQGYTPQLVGRAFLVNSYRSSYKFLDPANCGNVSGLFGGTMNLQRRVGFGDEYYCGSPNVAGYRTLSNSLKSGQAYVHGTFDVNDNVQLYGDVLYSHEQTKYHSGAELIWWGSSADFGYYYDPNVGDLVNLQRVFAPEEMGINGIKDTMSRDKSESVRVTFGAQGTLGQSNWDYDAGVTYTQYKLEERNFVRFKDPIDQFFLDRVMGPQQEGVDPIFNSYPVYTPDYAAFYQPISQQDFASFTGHATNKSKTSDGMIRLQATNATLFSLPGGDAGLAIVGEYGKQKWDYDPDANLLNGSIWGLSSVAGGGDRDRYALTSELRMPVFEPLTITLAGRYDAFKASGRTIDKPTYSIALEYRPFESLLLRGKYGTAFRAPTLSDLYQSKSGYYSSVIDYYQCAQRGFLPGNTEKCPSTYSSHQFKGTQSGNLDLKPINADVWSVGLVWSPVDRMALTVDYLNWDISDEVTQQSADGLSLQDYRCRAGIDDINSALCAATEAQVTRNQAGQITGIYTPKINVSNQKLEALTASFRYGYDFGRWGDLSTVTSYTGNIRHKYTRYAGDTAVDLLNNPYWSTDPKRKADTALTWEIGNFSTTWFASWFDKTPNYASTIDVKGYAAERAGKLPSYITHNASVTYKAFEGMELSLMVNNVFNKMPPLDASYSGGTRWAYNELNFDAFGRAYYLEMRYSFGK
;
A
#
# COMPACT_ATOMS: atom_id res chain seq x y z
N MET A 1 48.31 -14.85 -18.40
CA MET A 1 47.41 -14.43 -17.28
C MET A 1 46.18 -13.87 -17.94
N THR A 2 45.19 -14.68 -18.08
CA THR A 2 43.95 -14.39 -18.82
C THR A 2 42.94 -13.84 -17.81
N ALA A 3 42.62 -12.58 -17.93
CA ALA A 3 41.54 -11.97 -17.14
C ALA A 3 40.22 -12.49 -17.67
N MET A 4 39.50 -13.22 -16.84
CA MET A 4 38.13 -13.61 -17.10
C MET A 4 37.25 -12.41 -16.76
N VAL A 5 36.76 -11.70 -17.77
CA VAL A 5 35.76 -10.68 -17.65
C VAL A 5 34.42 -11.41 -17.52
N VAL A 6 33.75 -11.24 -16.39
CA VAL A 6 32.35 -11.64 -16.21
C VAL A 6 31.51 -10.65 -17.04
N PRO A 7 30.74 -11.07 -18.02
CA PRO A 7 29.88 -10.15 -18.77
C PRO A 7 28.72 -9.73 -17.86
N ALA A 8 28.70 -8.46 -17.49
CA ALA A 8 27.49 -7.81 -17.02
C ALA A 8 26.37 -8.00 -18.07
N ALA A 9 25.13 -8.05 -17.64
CA ALA A 9 23.92 -8.28 -18.45
C ALA A 9 23.68 -7.25 -19.60
N PHE A 10 24.72 -6.68 -20.15
CA PHE A 10 24.71 -5.78 -21.31
C PHE A 10 25.01 -6.47 -22.63
N SER A 11 25.22 -7.81 -22.62
CA SER A 11 25.69 -8.53 -23.80
C SER A 11 24.60 -8.92 -24.80
N ALA A 12 23.43 -8.29 -24.78
CA ALA A 12 22.36 -8.58 -25.74
C ALA A 12 22.41 -7.69 -27.01
N PHE A 13 23.47 -6.90 -27.20
CA PHE A 13 23.60 -5.99 -28.36
C PHE A 13 24.98 -6.03 -29.03
N ALA A 14 25.46 -7.18 -29.41
CA ALA A 14 26.55 -7.25 -30.38
C ALA A 14 26.56 -8.60 -31.06
N GLN A 15 26.02 -8.70 -32.25
CA GLN A 15 26.38 -9.75 -33.19
C GLN A 15 27.60 -9.31 -33.96
N ASP A 16 28.76 -9.82 -33.53
CA ASP A 16 29.97 -9.76 -34.36
C ASP A 16 29.93 -10.89 -35.38
N SER A 17 30.03 -10.52 -36.65
CA SER A 17 30.01 -11.42 -37.78
C SER A 17 31.33 -12.15 -37.97
N SER A 18 31.65 -13.11 -37.10
CA SER A 18 32.68 -14.11 -37.36
C SER A 18 32.08 -15.49 -37.04
N GLN A 19 32.01 -16.34 -38.06
CA GLN A 19 31.60 -17.72 -37.98
C GLN A 19 32.35 -18.48 -36.90
N THR A 20 31.72 -18.56 -35.71
CA THR A 20 31.99 -19.59 -34.72
C THR A 20 30.64 -20.17 -34.31
N LYS A 21 30.56 -21.49 -34.18
CA LYS A 21 29.37 -22.28 -33.88
C LYS A 21 28.39 -21.50 -33.02
N ALA A 22 27.18 -21.27 -33.52
CA ALA A 22 26.06 -20.67 -32.79
C ALA A 22 25.89 -21.44 -31.47
N THR A 23 26.30 -20.85 -30.39
CA THR A 23 25.82 -21.22 -29.07
C THR A 23 24.31 -20.87 -29.11
N GLU A 24 23.41 -21.84 -28.98
CA GLU A 24 21.99 -21.56 -28.83
C GLU A 24 21.84 -20.55 -27.68
N LEU A 25 21.42 -19.35 -28.02
CA LEU A 25 21.02 -18.33 -27.03
C LEU A 25 19.96 -18.95 -26.13
N GLU A 26 20.23 -19.00 -24.84
CA GLU A 26 19.27 -19.49 -23.84
C GLU A 26 17.96 -18.74 -24.06
N LYS A 27 16.87 -19.47 -24.39
CA LYS A 27 15.55 -18.89 -24.58
C LYS A 27 15.07 -18.29 -23.25
N VAL A 28 15.13 -16.99 -23.12
CA VAL A 28 14.64 -16.27 -21.93
C VAL A 28 13.15 -16.02 -22.06
N THR A 29 12.36 -16.54 -21.14
CA THR A 29 10.95 -16.16 -21.03
C THR A 29 10.87 -14.83 -20.27
N VAL A 30 10.57 -13.77 -20.98
CA VAL A 30 10.38 -12.43 -20.40
C VAL A 30 8.92 -12.27 -19.98
N THR A 31 8.66 -11.66 -18.82
CA THR A 31 7.29 -11.32 -18.41
C THR A 31 6.64 -10.42 -19.48
N GLY A 32 5.40 -10.71 -19.88
CA GLY A 32 4.69 -9.96 -20.95
C GLY A 32 4.42 -10.75 -22.22
N SER A 33 4.99 -11.95 -22.33
CA SER A 33 4.63 -12.96 -23.33
C SER A 33 4.69 -14.36 -22.70
N LEU A 34 3.85 -15.26 -23.17
CA LEU A 34 3.84 -16.68 -22.82
C LEU A 34 4.73 -17.49 -23.79
N ILE A 35 5.15 -16.86 -24.88
CA ILE A 35 5.99 -17.45 -25.92
C ILE A 35 7.43 -16.99 -25.67
N PRO A 36 8.40 -17.92 -25.48
CA PRO A 36 9.81 -17.55 -25.30
C PRO A 36 10.32 -16.74 -26.48
N GLN A 37 11.00 -15.63 -26.19
CA GLN A 37 11.57 -14.73 -27.21
C GLN A 37 13.05 -14.55 -26.96
N SER A 38 13.83 -14.38 -28.04
CA SER A 38 15.22 -13.97 -27.95
C SER A 38 15.39 -12.44 -27.78
N GLU A 39 14.33 -11.68 -28.06
CA GLU A 39 14.31 -10.23 -27.98
C GLU A 39 13.73 -9.80 -26.64
N ILE A 40 14.45 -8.94 -25.93
CA ILE A 40 14.01 -8.36 -24.65
C ILE A 40 12.95 -7.29 -24.86
N GLU A 41 12.92 -6.66 -26.03
CA GLU A 41 12.01 -5.57 -26.37
C GLU A 41 10.76 -6.10 -27.05
N THR A 42 9.64 -6.02 -26.34
CA THR A 42 8.34 -6.53 -26.76
C THR A 42 7.33 -5.41 -26.97
N ALA A 43 6.17 -5.75 -27.57
CA ALA A 43 5.04 -4.85 -27.70
C ALA A 43 4.53 -4.28 -26.37
N THR A 44 4.70 -5.03 -25.28
CA THR A 44 4.39 -4.56 -23.94
C THR A 44 5.62 -3.89 -23.35
N PRO A 45 5.52 -2.65 -22.84
CA PRO A 45 6.61 -2.03 -22.09
C PRO A 45 7.03 -2.90 -20.90
N ILE A 46 8.33 -3.13 -20.74
CA ILE A 46 8.88 -3.85 -19.58
C ILE A 46 10.01 -3.02 -19.01
N THR A 47 9.98 -2.85 -17.69
CA THR A 47 11.11 -2.30 -16.94
C THR A 47 11.70 -3.37 -16.08
N THR A 48 12.96 -3.68 -16.32
CA THR A 48 13.73 -4.66 -15.54
C THR A 48 14.69 -3.93 -14.60
N ILE A 49 14.67 -4.33 -13.33
CA ILE A 49 15.58 -3.86 -12.27
C ILE A 49 16.36 -5.09 -11.82
N THR A 50 17.64 -5.12 -12.10
CA THR A 50 18.51 -6.27 -11.81
C THR A 50 18.98 -6.30 -10.36
N ALA A 51 19.54 -7.43 -9.91
CA ALA A 51 20.16 -7.55 -8.59
C ALA A 51 21.30 -6.54 -8.39
N GLU A 52 22.05 -6.25 -9.44
CA GLU A 52 23.13 -5.25 -9.48
C GLU A 52 22.56 -3.84 -9.30
N ASP A 53 21.49 -3.50 -10.02
CA ASP A 53 20.77 -2.23 -9.86
C ASP A 53 20.27 -2.02 -8.42
N ILE A 54 19.68 -3.07 -7.84
CA ILE A 54 19.16 -3.05 -6.47
C ILE A 54 20.27 -2.72 -5.47
N LYS A 55 21.42 -3.43 -5.61
CA LYS A 55 22.58 -3.23 -4.75
C LYS A 55 23.20 -1.85 -4.95
N ALA A 56 23.42 -1.45 -6.19
CA ALA A 56 24.07 -0.19 -6.54
C ALA A 56 23.29 1.03 -6.01
N ARG A 57 21.96 1.00 -6.05
CA ARG A 57 21.09 2.08 -5.55
C ARG A 57 20.92 2.09 -4.02
N GLY A 58 21.45 1.10 -3.31
CA GLY A 58 21.42 1.00 -1.85
C GLY A 58 20.06 0.65 -1.26
N PHE A 59 19.23 -0.06 -2.00
CA PHE A 59 17.91 -0.49 -1.53
C PHE A 59 18.02 -1.63 -0.50
N ASN A 60 17.07 -1.61 0.45
CA ASN A 60 17.07 -2.54 1.59
C ASN A 60 16.10 -3.72 1.40
N SER A 61 15.08 -3.55 0.59
CA SER A 61 14.02 -4.55 0.40
C SER A 61 13.40 -4.41 -0.99
N VAL A 62 12.68 -5.43 -1.44
CA VAL A 62 11.86 -5.38 -2.66
C VAL A 62 10.85 -4.22 -2.59
N ALA A 63 10.28 -3.97 -1.42
CA ALA A 63 9.40 -2.83 -1.21
C ALA A 63 10.09 -1.49 -1.46
N ASP A 64 11.33 -1.30 -0.97
CA ASP A 64 12.09 -0.06 -1.21
C ASP A 64 12.34 0.16 -2.72
N VAL A 65 12.69 -0.91 -3.45
CA VAL A 65 12.88 -0.86 -4.91
C VAL A 65 11.63 -0.34 -5.59
N LEU A 66 10.49 -0.95 -5.30
CA LEU A 66 9.22 -0.64 -5.97
C LEU A 66 8.68 0.73 -5.57
N GLN A 67 8.74 1.09 -4.29
CA GLN A 67 8.23 2.37 -3.78
C GLN A 67 9.08 3.57 -4.22
N LYS A 68 10.38 3.38 -4.47
CA LYS A 68 11.26 4.44 -5.00
C LYS A 68 11.25 4.51 -6.52
N SER A 69 10.67 3.53 -7.22
CA SER A 69 10.55 3.57 -8.69
C SER A 69 9.69 4.74 -9.16
N SER A 70 9.94 5.23 -10.36
CA SER A 70 9.15 6.32 -10.96
C SER A 70 7.67 5.96 -11.15
N PHE A 71 7.34 4.69 -11.34
CA PHE A 71 5.95 4.20 -11.49
C PHE A 71 5.09 4.37 -10.23
N ALA A 72 5.71 4.43 -9.05
CA ALA A 72 5.02 4.56 -7.76
C ALA A 72 4.59 6.01 -7.52
N THR A 73 3.68 6.54 -8.33
CA THR A 73 3.17 7.92 -8.21
C THR A 73 2.03 8.04 -7.21
N GLY A 74 1.40 6.96 -6.80
CA GLY A 74 0.41 6.95 -5.73
C GLY A 74 1.03 6.89 -4.34
N GLY A 75 0.21 7.10 -3.31
CA GLY A 75 0.60 6.92 -1.93
C GLY A 75 1.15 5.52 -1.67
N VAL A 76 2.20 5.42 -0.88
CA VAL A 76 2.84 4.15 -0.57
C VAL A 76 2.64 3.78 0.89
N GLN A 77 2.32 2.52 1.16
CA GLN A 77 2.35 1.98 2.50
C GLN A 77 3.70 1.29 2.73
N GLY A 78 4.43 1.74 3.71
CA GLY A 78 5.77 1.27 4.05
C GLY A 78 6.03 1.23 5.55
N ALA A 79 7.28 1.31 5.94
CA ALA A 79 7.69 1.25 7.34
C ALA A 79 7.15 2.40 8.21
N GLN A 80 6.75 3.52 7.61
CA GLN A 80 6.16 4.69 8.29
C GLN A 80 4.67 4.55 8.61
N SER A 81 4.04 3.46 8.20
CA SER A 81 2.57 3.30 8.27
C SER A 81 2.07 2.91 9.67
N SER A 82 2.38 3.70 10.70
CA SER A 82 1.86 3.42 12.06
C SER A 82 0.38 3.78 12.25
N ASN A 83 -0.20 4.57 11.34
CA ASN A 83 -1.59 5.03 11.41
C ASN A 83 -2.53 4.36 10.40
N THR A 84 -2.07 3.40 9.63
CA THR A 84 -2.89 2.66 8.67
C THR A 84 -3.62 1.49 9.33
N PHE A 85 -4.45 0.79 8.58
CA PHE A 85 -5.12 -0.42 9.05
C PHE A 85 -4.25 -1.68 8.91
N THR A 86 -3.07 -1.60 8.27
CA THR A 86 -2.21 -2.74 7.93
C THR A 86 -0.73 -2.41 8.14
N GLN A 87 -0.38 -2.07 9.39
CA GLN A 87 0.93 -1.53 9.77
C GLN A 87 2.10 -2.48 9.49
N GLY A 88 1.85 -3.79 9.45
CA GLY A 88 2.86 -4.81 9.14
C GLY A 88 3.09 -5.06 7.65
N ALA A 89 2.28 -4.45 6.76
CA ALA A 89 2.37 -4.69 5.33
C ALA A 89 3.08 -3.55 4.59
N LYS A 90 3.63 -3.91 3.42
CA LYS A 90 4.21 -2.96 2.46
C LYS A 90 3.59 -3.17 1.10
N THR A 91 3.23 -2.09 0.42
CA THR A 91 2.65 -2.15 -0.92
C THR A 91 3.04 -0.92 -1.75
N VAL A 92 2.69 -0.92 -3.02
CA VAL A 92 2.91 0.19 -3.94
C VAL A 92 1.69 0.39 -4.81
N SER A 93 1.42 1.65 -5.13
CA SER A 93 0.36 2.11 -6.03
C SER A 93 1.01 2.58 -7.33
N LEU A 94 0.78 1.86 -8.42
CA LEU A 94 1.29 2.25 -9.74
C LEU A 94 0.37 3.30 -10.35
N PHE A 95 0.94 4.39 -10.87
CA PHE A 95 0.24 5.50 -11.54
C PHE A 95 -0.84 6.19 -10.68
N GLY A 96 -0.85 6.00 -9.36
CA GLY A 96 -1.90 6.50 -8.46
C GLY A 96 -3.18 5.66 -8.46
N LEU A 97 -3.17 4.49 -9.08
CA LEU A 97 -4.27 3.52 -9.02
C LEU A 97 -4.20 2.70 -7.72
N PRO A 98 -5.32 2.17 -7.21
CA PRO A 98 -5.33 1.39 -5.98
C PRO A 98 -4.33 0.22 -5.99
N PRO A 99 -3.68 -0.11 -4.86
CA PRO A 99 -2.70 -1.21 -4.81
C PRO A 99 -3.27 -2.56 -5.25
N GLY A 100 -4.56 -2.79 -5.07
CA GLY A 100 -5.24 -4.01 -5.52
C GLY A 100 -5.43 -4.12 -7.03
N TYR A 101 -5.02 -3.12 -7.83
CA TYR A 101 -5.04 -3.16 -9.30
C TYR A 101 -3.72 -3.62 -9.91
N VAL A 102 -2.77 -3.98 -9.07
CA VAL A 102 -1.47 -4.53 -9.47
C VAL A 102 -1.45 -6.03 -9.22
N LYS A 103 -1.09 -6.79 -10.23
CA LYS A 103 -0.87 -8.23 -10.11
C LYS A 103 0.56 -8.51 -9.69
N TYR A 104 0.76 -9.13 -8.53
CA TYR A 104 2.08 -9.52 -8.06
C TYR A 104 2.33 -10.99 -8.31
N LEU A 105 3.51 -11.27 -8.88
CA LEU A 105 3.97 -12.61 -9.19
C LEU A 105 5.35 -12.86 -8.55
N ILE A 106 5.61 -14.10 -8.20
CA ILE A 106 6.95 -14.62 -7.94
C ILE A 106 7.19 -15.74 -8.96
N ASP A 107 8.24 -15.59 -9.77
CA ASP A 107 8.57 -16.54 -10.85
C ASP A 107 7.37 -16.85 -11.78
N GLY A 108 6.61 -15.81 -12.15
CA GLY A 108 5.45 -15.92 -13.02
C GLY A 108 4.19 -16.55 -12.39
N ARG A 109 4.21 -16.86 -11.10
CA ARG A 109 3.08 -17.44 -10.36
C ARG A 109 2.50 -16.46 -9.35
N PRO A 110 1.16 -16.40 -9.16
CA PRO A 110 0.53 -15.43 -8.25
C PRO A 110 0.98 -15.58 -6.80
N MET A 111 1.00 -14.45 -6.09
CA MET A 111 1.11 -14.40 -4.63
C MET A 111 -0.29 -14.45 -4.00
N SER A 112 -0.40 -14.99 -2.77
CA SER A 112 -1.63 -14.83 -1.97
C SER A 112 -1.78 -13.39 -1.50
N ASN A 113 -3.04 -12.96 -1.36
CA ASN A 113 -3.35 -11.65 -0.82
C ASN A 113 -2.98 -11.52 0.65
N TYR A 114 -2.68 -10.31 1.10
CA TYR A 114 -2.56 -10.00 2.52
C TYR A 114 -3.93 -10.19 3.20
N PRO A 115 -3.99 -10.80 4.40
CA PRO A 115 -5.28 -11.15 4.98
C PRO A 115 -6.11 -9.98 5.50
N ALA A 116 -5.45 -8.90 5.95
CA ALA A 116 -6.12 -7.67 6.36
C ALA A 116 -6.29 -6.72 5.16
N LEU A 117 -7.20 -5.76 5.27
CA LEU A 117 -7.62 -4.91 4.17
C LEU A 117 -6.87 -3.58 4.18
N TYR A 118 -6.34 -3.18 3.02
CA TYR A 118 -5.77 -1.85 2.80
C TYR A 118 -6.86 -0.79 3.05
N ASP A 119 -6.55 0.19 3.87
CA ASP A 119 -7.49 1.23 4.29
C ASP A 119 -8.86 0.68 4.77
N GLY A 120 -8.84 -0.52 5.36
CA GLY A 120 -10.01 -1.22 5.90
C GLY A 120 -11.02 -1.73 4.86
N SER A 121 -10.74 -1.59 3.57
CA SER A 121 -11.73 -1.87 2.52
C SER A 121 -11.22 -2.67 1.33
N ASP A 122 -9.95 -2.55 0.95
CA ASP A 122 -9.42 -3.12 -0.29
C ASP A 122 -8.45 -4.27 -0.07
N THR A 123 -8.49 -5.26 -0.94
CA THR A 123 -7.59 -6.41 -0.95
C THR A 123 -6.34 -6.11 -1.75
N PHE A 124 -5.17 -6.47 -1.25
CA PHE A 124 -3.86 -6.22 -1.87
C PHE A 124 -2.85 -7.33 -1.54
N ASN A 125 -1.69 -7.28 -2.19
CA ASN A 125 -0.55 -8.16 -1.87
C ASN A 125 0.48 -7.40 -1.03
N ASN A 126 1.04 -8.08 -0.03
CA ASN A 126 2.19 -7.59 0.73
C ASN A 126 3.49 -7.95 0.00
N ILE A 127 4.31 -6.95 -0.30
CA ILE A 127 5.60 -7.11 -0.98
C ILE A 127 6.80 -7.20 -0.02
N SER A 128 6.55 -7.35 1.27
CA SER A 128 7.57 -7.75 2.24
C SER A 128 7.76 -9.27 2.26
N GLY A 129 8.75 -9.74 2.98
CA GLY A 129 8.98 -11.18 3.15
C GLY A 129 9.67 -11.87 1.96
N ILE A 130 10.15 -11.12 0.97
CA ILE A 130 10.94 -11.64 -0.15
C ILE A 130 12.41 -11.36 0.14
N PRO A 131 13.29 -12.41 0.20
CA PRO A 131 14.72 -12.23 0.50
C PRO A 131 15.42 -11.51 -0.64
N ILE A 132 15.76 -10.24 -0.44
CA ILE A 132 16.27 -9.37 -1.50
C ILE A 132 17.60 -9.85 -2.10
N ASP A 133 18.45 -10.50 -1.32
CA ASP A 133 19.75 -11.02 -1.79
C ASP A 133 19.61 -12.25 -2.70
N LEU A 134 18.43 -12.89 -2.68
CA LEU A 134 18.07 -14.03 -3.55
C LEU A 134 17.20 -13.62 -4.74
N VAL A 135 16.89 -12.33 -4.88
CA VAL A 135 16.25 -11.80 -6.08
C VAL A 135 17.27 -11.75 -7.21
N ASP A 136 16.89 -12.23 -8.38
CA ASP A 136 17.65 -12.10 -9.62
C ASP A 136 17.32 -10.76 -10.30
N ARG A 137 16.03 -10.49 -10.47
CA ARG A 137 15.51 -9.24 -11.02
C ARG A 137 14.04 -9.02 -10.68
N ILE A 138 13.60 -7.80 -10.85
CA ILE A 138 12.18 -7.42 -10.76
C ILE A 138 11.75 -6.87 -12.12
N GLU A 139 10.69 -7.42 -12.67
CA GLU A 139 10.09 -6.98 -13.93
C GLU A 139 8.76 -6.29 -13.66
N ILE A 140 8.61 -5.07 -14.18
CA ILE A 140 7.40 -4.23 -14.05
C ILE A 140 6.82 -4.04 -15.45
N LEU A 141 5.59 -4.50 -15.64
CA LEU A 141 4.82 -4.35 -16.86
C LEU A 141 3.69 -3.35 -16.59
N PRO A 142 3.77 -2.12 -17.04
CA PRO A 142 2.69 -1.15 -16.91
C PRO A 142 1.53 -1.46 -17.86
N GLY A 143 0.35 -0.95 -17.53
CA GLY A 143 -0.85 -1.06 -18.35
C GLY A 143 -1.63 -2.35 -18.14
N GLY A 144 -2.75 -2.49 -18.85
CA GLY A 144 -3.64 -3.64 -18.75
C GLY A 144 -3.00 -4.94 -19.25
N GLN A 145 -2.92 -5.93 -18.37
CA GLN A 145 -2.27 -7.21 -18.65
C GLN A 145 -3.20 -8.42 -18.39
N SER A 146 -4.51 -8.17 -18.23
CA SER A 146 -5.44 -9.24 -17.86
C SER A 146 -5.62 -10.31 -18.94
N SER A 147 -5.36 -10.00 -20.22
CA SER A 147 -5.38 -10.97 -21.31
C SER A 147 -4.32 -12.08 -21.18
N LEU A 148 -3.29 -11.91 -20.36
CA LEU A 148 -2.27 -12.90 -20.05
C LEU A 148 -2.32 -13.37 -18.59
N TYR A 149 -2.55 -12.45 -17.65
CA TYR A 149 -2.39 -12.70 -16.21
C TYR A 149 -3.71 -12.68 -15.43
N GLY A 150 -4.85 -12.44 -16.10
CA GLY A 150 -6.19 -12.48 -15.50
C GLY A 150 -6.50 -11.31 -14.56
N SER A 151 -7.35 -11.57 -13.58
CA SER A 151 -7.83 -10.59 -12.62
C SER A 151 -6.70 -9.86 -11.89
N ASP A 152 -6.93 -8.59 -11.55
CA ASP A 152 -6.09 -7.67 -10.78
C ASP A 152 -4.96 -7.01 -11.59
N ALA A 153 -4.79 -7.33 -12.87
CA ALA A 153 -3.76 -6.77 -13.74
C ALA A 153 -4.26 -5.53 -14.52
N ILE A 154 -4.89 -4.56 -13.84
CA ILE A 154 -5.39 -3.31 -14.44
C ILE A 154 -4.27 -2.27 -14.56
N ALA A 155 -3.59 -1.95 -13.46
CA ALA A 155 -2.49 -0.99 -13.43
C ALA A 155 -1.20 -1.56 -14.03
N GLY A 156 -1.02 -2.87 -13.88
CA GLY A 156 0.15 -3.58 -14.37
C GLY A 156 0.40 -4.89 -13.66
N VAL A 157 1.55 -5.48 -13.99
CA VAL A 157 2.08 -6.70 -13.35
C VAL A 157 3.47 -6.40 -12.80
N ILE A 158 3.74 -6.87 -11.61
CA ILE A 158 5.07 -6.88 -11.00
C ILE A 158 5.46 -8.33 -10.77
N ASN A 159 6.54 -8.77 -11.41
CA ASN A 159 7.07 -10.13 -11.28
C ASN A 159 8.44 -10.08 -10.62
N VAL A 160 8.55 -10.69 -9.43
CA VAL A 160 9.83 -10.86 -8.74
C VAL A 160 10.41 -12.21 -9.14
N ILE A 161 11.55 -12.20 -9.79
CA ILE A 161 12.24 -13.40 -10.25
C ILE A 161 13.36 -13.71 -9.27
N LEU A 162 13.31 -14.91 -8.71
CA LEU A 162 14.30 -15.39 -7.76
C LEU A 162 15.42 -16.15 -8.50
N LYS A 163 16.59 -16.19 -7.91
CA LYS A 163 17.73 -16.93 -8.44
C LYS A 163 17.42 -18.41 -8.53
N LYS A 164 17.67 -19.01 -9.67
CA LYS A 164 17.42 -20.43 -9.94
C LYS A 164 18.66 -21.29 -9.83
N LYS A 165 19.84 -20.69 -10.08
CA LYS A 165 21.16 -21.35 -10.00
C LYS A 165 22.15 -20.41 -9.33
N MET A 166 23.10 -20.99 -8.65
CA MET A 166 24.26 -20.31 -8.10
C MET A 166 25.39 -21.29 -7.98
N ASP A 167 26.61 -20.86 -8.29
CA ASP A 167 27.83 -21.67 -8.11
C ASP A 167 28.49 -21.25 -6.80
N GLY A 168 28.65 -22.21 -5.89
CA GLY A 168 29.22 -22.01 -4.57
C GLY A 168 28.30 -21.24 -3.62
N ALA A 169 28.86 -20.77 -2.50
CA ALA A 169 28.13 -20.12 -1.43
C ALA A 169 28.40 -18.63 -1.33
N VAL A 170 27.44 -17.91 -0.80
CA VAL A 170 27.52 -16.48 -0.52
C VAL A 170 27.08 -16.21 0.91
N PHE A 171 27.91 -15.47 1.63
CA PHE A 171 27.57 -14.92 2.95
C PHE A 171 27.61 -13.40 2.88
N SER A 172 26.55 -12.75 3.38
CA SER A 172 26.45 -11.29 3.43
C SER A 172 26.02 -10.85 4.81
N ILE A 173 26.67 -9.81 5.33
CA ILE A 173 26.27 -9.12 6.54
C ILE A 173 26.19 -7.63 6.23
N ARG A 174 25.08 -7.01 6.64
CA ARG A 174 24.86 -5.58 6.52
C ARG A 174 24.42 -5.01 7.87
N GLY A 175 25.02 -3.90 8.29
CA GLY A 175 24.63 -3.18 9.48
C GLY A 175 24.57 -1.69 9.20
N GLY A 176 23.70 -0.96 9.91
CA GLY A 176 23.55 0.46 9.72
C GLY A 176 22.60 1.15 10.67
N GLY A 177 22.38 2.43 10.44
CA GLY A 177 21.49 3.25 11.25
C GLY A 177 21.42 4.69 10.74
N TYR A 178 20.65 5.51 11.44
CA TYR A 178 20.40 6.89 11.06
C TYR A 178 21.27 7.87 11.84
N SER A 179 21.68 8.98 11.20
CA SER A 179 22.52 10.00 11.82
C SER A 179 21.90 10.67 13.06
N GLU A 180 20.57 10.70 13.14
CA GLU A 180 19.81 11.29 14.25
C GLU A 180 19.34 10.22 15.27
N GLY A 181 19.87 8.97 15.16
CA GLY A 181 19.54 7.86 16.05
C GLY A 181 18.23 7.15 15.69
N GLY A 182 17.96 6.03 16.36
CA GLY A 182 16.86 5.11 16.04
C GLY A 182 17.04 4.37 14.73
N GLY A 183 16.21 3.37 14.48
CA GLY A 183 16.19 2.65 13.22
C GLY A 183 17.45 1.85 12.92
N SER A 184 18.23 1.45 13.95
CA SER A 184 19.35 0.51 13.75
C SER A 184 18.87 -0.68 12.97
N ASN A 185 19.66 -1.08 11.98
CA ASN A 185 19.30 -2.20 11.09
C ASN A 185 20.47 -3.18 11.02
N PHE A 186 20.12 -4.45 11.07
CA PHE A 186 21.05 -5.55 10.85
C PHE A 186 20.42 -6.56 9.90
N ARG A 187 21.16 -7.03 8.90
CA ARG A 187 20.76 -8.09 8.00
C ARG A 187 21.91 -9.07 7.80
N ALA A 188 21.61 -10.36 7.82
CA ALA A 188 22.52 -11.42 7.47
C ALA A 188 21.85 -12.37 6.49
N THR A 189 22.58 -12.74 5.44
CA THR A 189 22.11 -13.67 4.40
C THR A 189 23.18 -14.74 4.18
N PHE A 190 22.74 -15.98 4.08
CA PHE A 190 23.54 -17.10 3.61
C PHE A 190 22.80 -17.78 2.46
N ALA A 191 23.49 -18.07 1.38
CA ALA A 191 22.95 -18.84 0.27
C ALA A 191 24.03 -19.73 -0.31
N ASP A 192 23.62 -20.91 -0.76
CA ASP A 192 24.52 -21.89 -1.38
C ASP A 192 23.84 -22.56 -2.57
N GLY A 193 24.59 -22.79 -3.62
CA GLY A 193 24.16 -23.45 -4.82
C GLY A 193 25.04 -24.66 -5.14
N TRP A 194 24.39 -25.74 -5.49
CA TRP A 194 25.06 -26.99 -5.86
C TRP A 194 24.49 -27.57 -7.13
N THR A 195 25.38 -28.04 -8.01
CA THR A 195 25.03 -28.76 -9.23
C THR A 195 25.74 -30.10 -9.21
N SER A 196 25.03 -31.20 -9.52
CA SER A 196 25.63 -32.53 -9.60
C SER A 196 26.66 -32.61 -10.69
N ALA A 197 27.64 -33.54 -10.56
CA ALA A 197 28.74 -33.69 -11.50
C ALA A 197 28.29 -34.03 -12.94
N ASP A 198 27.12 -34.66 -13.08
CA ASP A 198 26.49 -34.95 -14.37
C ASP A 198 25.61 -33.78 -14.90
N GLY A 199 25.51 -32.68 -14.16
CA GLY A 199 24.71 -31.49 -14.50
C GLY A 199 23.20 -31.65 -14.38
N ARG A 200 22.69 -32.86 -14.05
CA ARG A 200 21.26 -33.18 -14.06
C ARG A 200 20.47 -32.62 -12.87
N THR A 201 21.14 -32.39 -11.76
CA THR A 201 20.50 -31.87 -10.54
C THR A 201 21.15 -30.53 -10.19
N SER A 202 20.32 -29.53 -10.00
CA SER A 202 20.76 -28.23 -9.46
C SER A 202 19.86 -27.84 -8.30
N VAL A 203 20.49 -27.39 -7.20
CA VAL A 203 19.78 -26.91 -6.03
C VAL A 203 20.41 -25.61 -5.57
N ILE A 204 19.57 -24.60 -5.28
CA ILE A 204 19.96 -23.39 -4.57
C ILE A 204 19.11 -23.28 -3.30
N GLY A 205 19.76 -22.92 -2.19
CA GLY A 205 19.08 -22.63 -0.94
C GLY A 205 19.66 -21.38 -0.29
N GLY A 206 18.82 -20.64 0.42
CA GLY A 206 19.29 -19.48 1.15
C GLY A 206 18.35 -19.08 2.27
N VAL A 207 18.93 -18.43 3.28
CA VAL A 207 18.23 -17.87 4.43
C VAL A 207 18.66 -16.43 4.64
N GLN A 208 17.72 -15.59 5.01
CA GLN A 208 17.96 -14.20 5.34
C GLN A 208 17.30 -13.87 6.68
N TYR A 209 18.01 -13.17 7.54
CA TYR A 209 17.48 -12.59 8.77
C TYR A 209 17.67 -11.08 8.73
N GLU A 210 16.64 -10.33 9.15
CA GLU A 210 16.70 -8.88 9.29
C GLU A 210 16.07 -8.44 10.62
N GLU A 211 16.75 -7.50 11.28
CA GLU A 211 16.22 -6.83 12.45
C GLU A 211 16.38 -5.32 12.27
N LYS A 212 15.30 -4.57 12.53
CA LYS A 212 15.27 -3.12 12.48
C LYS A 212 14.58 -2.57 13.71
N ASP A 213 15.25 -1.66 14.42
CA ASP A 213 14.67 -0.92 15.52
C ASP A 213 13.69 0.14 15.02
N PRO A 214 12.69 0.54 15.82
CA PRO A 214 11.79 1.62 15.45
C PRO A 214 12.52 2.97 15.47
N ILE A 215 12.01 3.91 14.69
CA ILE A 215 12.29 5.33 14.87
C ILE A 215 11.07 5.93 15.56
N TRP A 216 11.27 6.56 16.70
CA TRP A 216 10.23 7.30 17.37
C TRP A 216 10.15 8.72 16.85
N ALA A 217 8.96 9.30 16.81
CA ALA A 217 8.77 10.67 16.33
C ALA A 217 9.55 11.70 17.15
N TYR A 218 9.75 11.46 18.45
CA TYR A 218 10.58 12.34 19.32
C TYR A 218 12.08 12.35 18.95
N GLN A 219 12.54 11.42 18.11
CA GLN A 219 13.93 11.35 17.66
C GLN A 219 14.20 12.23 16.43
N ARG A 220 13.20 12.92 15.90
CA ARG A 220 13.36 13.81 14.73
C ARG A 220 12.83 15.19 15.04
N ASP A 221 13.63 16.21 14.73
CA ASP A 221 13.25 17.61 14.96
C ASP A 221 11.94 17.99 14.28
N LEU A 222 11.68 17.41 13.10
CA LEU A 222 10.45 17.64 12.34
C LEU A 222 9.19 17.08 13.01
N THR A 223 9.32 16.00 13.81
CA THR A 223 8.18 15.23 14.32
C THR A 223 8.12 15.13 15.84
N LYS A 224 9.15 15.57 16.55
CA LYS A 224 9.20 15.47 18.02
C LYS A 224 8.12 16.29 18.72
N GLN A 225 7.67 17.35 18.06
CA GLN A 225 6.64 18.26 18.55
C GLN A 225 5.71 18.64 17.40
N TYR A 226 4.55 19.21 17.71
CA TYR A 226 3.73 19.85 16.70
C TYR A 226 4.51 20.97 16.05
N ASN A 227 4.67 20.92 14.74
CA ASN A 227 5.39 21.96 14.04
C ASN A 227 4.53 23.22 13.96
N THR A 228 5.02 24.28 14.58
CA THR A 228 4.33 25.56 14.66
C THR A 228 5.01 26.65 13.85
N GLN A 229 6.12 26.34 13.16
CA GLN A 229 6.86 27.34 12.39
C GLN A 229 6.02 27.89 11.23
N GLY A 230 5.63 29.15 11.37
CA GLY A 230 4.94 29.92 10.36
C GLY A 230 3.47 29.59 10.19
N TYR A 231 2.85 28.91 11.13
CA TYR A 231 1.42 28.63 11.15
C TYR A 231 0.81 29.19 12.43
N THR A 232 -0.30 29.87 12.32
CA THR A 232 -1.11 30.30 13.44
C THR A 232 -2.45 29.56 13.40
N PRO A 233 -2.98 29.16 14.55
CA PRO A 233 -2.37 29.14 15.88
C PRO A 233 -1.49 27.92 16.10
N GLN A 234 -0.53 28.04 17.00
CA GLN A 234 0.26 26.92 17.46
C GLN A 234 -0.65 25.88 18.11
N LEU A 235 -0.75 24.69 17.51
CA LEU A 235 -1.53 23.60 18.07
C LEU A 235 -0.60 22.74 18.93
N VAL A 236 -0.50 23.05 20.20
CA VAL A 236 0.09 22.14 21.17
C VAL A 236 -0.89 21.01 21.43
N GLY A 237 -0.39 19.78 21.58
CA GLY A 237 -1.23 18.61 21.86
C GLY A 237 -2.09 18.80 23.08
N ARG A 238 -3.40 18.75 22.88
CA ARG A 238 -4.40 18.80 23.96
C ARG A 238 -4.31 17.50 24.75
N ALA A 239 -3.86 17.57 25.98
CA ALA A 239 -3.70 16.37 26.81
C ALA A 239 -4.82 16.24 27.84
N PHE A 240 -5.19 17.32 28.49
CA PHE A 240 -6.31 17.34 29.42
C PHE A 240 -7.24 18.50 29.10
N LEU A 241 -8.52 18.20 28.97
CA LEU A 241 -9.52 19.22 28.81
C LEU A 241 -10.88 18.77 29.35
N VAL A 242 -11.61 19.74 29.86
CA VAL A 242 -13.01 19.64 30.20
C VAL A 242 -13.71 20.58 29.25
N ASN A 243 -14.55 20.07 28.37
CA ASN A 243 -15.06 20.77 27.21
C ASN A 243 -16.57 20.97 27.29
N SER A 244 -17.04 22.19 27.07
CA SER A 244 -18.48 22.54 27.13
C SER A 244 -19.12 22.50 25.73
N TYR A 245 -20.30 21.96 25.63
CA TYR A 245 -21.03 21.76 24.37
C TYR A 245 -21.40 23.09 23.69
N ARG A 246 -22.08 24.01 24.42
CA ARG A 246 -22.57 25.28 23.86
C ARG A 246 -21.46 26.26 23.50
N SER A 247 -20.36 26.16 24.17
CA SER A 247 -19.24 27.10 23.97
C SER A 247 -18.27 26.65 22.89
N SER A 248 -18.64 25.67 22.07
CA SER A 248 -17.83 25.17 20.96
C SER A 248 -16.32 25.17 21.30
N TYR A 249 -15.89 24.22 22.16
CA TYR A 249 -14.50 24.07 22.62
C TYR A 249 -14.04 25.05 23.72
N LYS A 250 -14.91 25.51 24.58
CA LYS A 250 -14.46 26.17 25.81
C LYS A 250 -13.83 25.11 26.73
N PHE A 251 -12.57 25.30 27.04
CA PHE A 251 -11.83 24.43 27.95
C PHE A 251 -12.06 24.89 29.38
N LEU A 252 -12.75 24.06 30.15
CA LEU A 252 -13.08 24.36 31.56
C LEU A 252 -11.94 23.96 32.48
N ASP A 253 -11.91 24.59 33.64
CA ASP A 253 -11.05 24.26 34.78
C ASP A 253 -9.54 24.11 34.45
N PRO A 254 -8.92 25.08 33.77
CA PRO A 254 -7.48 25.06 33.52
C PRO A 254 -6.63 25.29 34.78
N ALA A 255 -7.23 25.72 35.90
CA ALA A 255 -6.52 26.05 37.12
C ALA A 255 -5.74 24.87 37.73
N ASN A 256 -6.26 23.66 37.53
CA ASN A 256 -5.65 22.42 38.03
C ASN A 256 -4.51 21.89 37.18
N CYS A 257 -4.15 22.55 36.07
CA CYS A 257 -3.11 22.09 35.15
C CYS A 257 -1.75 21.87 35.83
N GLY A 258 -1.44 22.64 36.86
CA GLY A 258 -0.21 22.51 37.63
C GLY A 258 -0.01 21.11 38.25
N ASN A 259 -1.09 20.39 38.57
CA ASN A 259 -1.04 19.06 39.20
C ASN A 259 -0.46 18.00 38.30
N VAL A 260 -0.53 18.19 36.97
CA VAL A 260 -0.03 17.25 35.95
C VAL A 260 1.25 17.74 35.27
N SER A 261 1.88 18.81 35.82
CA SER A 261 3.06 19.44 35.22
C SER A 261 4.26 18.53 35.04
N GLY A 262 4.37 17.44 35.82
CA GLY A 262 5.44 16.44 35.71
C GLY A 262 5.29 15.48 34.51
N LEU A 263 4.14 15.45 33.85
CA LEU A 263 3.88 14.50 32.76
C LEU A 263 4.55 14.96 31.44
N PHE A 264 4.73 14.01 30.52
CA PHE A 264 5.40 14.20 29.22
C PHE A 264 6.79 14.80 29.35
N GLY A 265 7.59 14.28 30.30
CA GLY A 265 8.92 14.79 30.59
C GLY A 265 8.93 16.17 31.20
N GLY A 266 7.91 16.53 31.98
CA GLY A 266 7.79 17.84 32.65
C GLY A 266 7.42 18.99 31.71
N THR A 267 6.82 18.69 30.54
CA THR A 267 6.44 19.70 29.55
C THR A 267 4.96 20.03 29.53
N MET A 268 4.19 19.42 30.44
CA MET A 268 2.75 19.68 30.54
C MET A 268 2.56 21.07 31.23
N ASN A 269 1.81 21.91 30.54
CA ASN A 269 1.49 23.23 31.07
C ASN A 269 0.21 23.80 30.51
N LEU A 270 -0.25 24.94 31.05
CA LEU A 270 -1.39 25.67 30.56
C LEU A 270 -1.11 26.26 29.19
N GLN A 271 -1.96 25.92 28.21
CA GLN A 271 -1.90 26.40 26.84
C GLN A 271 -3.10 27.29 26.54
N ARG A 272 -2.88 28.31 25.71
CA ARG A 272 -3.94 29.20 25.20
C ARG A 272 -4.25 28.85 23.75
N ARG A 273 -5.53 28.72 23.43
CA ARG A 273 -5.99 28.53 22.06
C ARG A 273 -6.23 29.87 21.37
N VAL A 274 -5.30 30.27 20.53
CA VAL A 274 -5.38 31.54 19.77
C VAL A 274 -6.37 31.41 18.61
N GLY A 275 -7.26 32.39 18.42
CA GLY A 275 -8.20 32.44 17.28
C GLY A 275 -9.59 31.82 17.55
N PHE A 276 -9.82 31.24 18.73
CA PHE A 276 -11.11 30.63 19.13
C PHE A 276 -11.65 31.16 20.46
N GLY A 277 -11.28 32.38 20.82
CA GLY A 277 -11.59 32.97 22.13
C GLY A 277 -10.44 32.85 23.13
N ASP A 278 -10.63 33.39 24.36
CA ASP A 278 -9.62 33.32 25.44
C ASP A 278 -9.73 31.98 26.18
N GLU A 279 -9.55 30.89 25.47
CA GLU A 279 -9.72 29.54 25.97
C GLU A 279 -8.39 28.90 26.31
N TYR A 280 -8.38 28.13 27.40
CA TYR A 280 -7.20 27.47 27.91
C TYR A 280 -7.42 25.97 28.07
N TYR A 281 -6.35 25.18 27.97
CA TYR A 281 -6.32 23.74 28.20
C TYR A 281 -4.95 23.32 28.73
N CYS A 282 -4.86 22.15 29.35
CA CYS A 282 -3.58 21.54 29.65
C CYS A 282 -3.06 20.77 28.45
N GLY A 283 -1.83 21.06 28.04
CA GLY A 283 -1.23 20.44 26.88
C GLY A 283 0.29 20.34 26.98
N SER A 284 0.84 19.45 26.18
CA SER A 284 2.28 19.28 26.01
C SER A 284 2.67 19.28 24.55
N PRO A 285 3.72 20.01 24.16
CA PRO A 285 4.26 19.94 22.80
C PRO A 285 4.76 18.52 22.47
N ASN A 286 5.18 17.75 23.47
CA ASN A 286 5.78 16.44 23.27
C ASN A 286 4.78 15.32 22.95
N VAL A 287 3.47 15.51 23.11
CA VAL A 287 2.45 14.50 22.79
C VAL A 287 2.63 13.95 21.38
N ALA A 288 2.94 14.79 20.40
CA ALA A 288 3.14 14.38 19.02
C ALA A 288 4.32 13.41 18.84
N GLY A 289 5.31 13.47 19.71
CA GLY A 289 6.52 12.66 19.62
C GLY A 289 6.35 11.19 20.03
N TYR A 290 5.28 10.87 20.75
CA TYR A 290 5.07 9.55 21.32
C TYR A 290 4.28 8.63 20.36
N ARG A 291 4.85 8.38 19.18
CA ARG A 291 4.42 7.39 18.20
C ARG A 291 5.63 6.91 17.39
N THR A 292 5.51 5.77 16.74
CA THR A 292 6.56 5.32 15.82
C THR A 292 6.47 6.09 14.50
N LEU A 293 7.59 6.67 14.10
CA LEU A 293 7.79 7.28 12.79
C LEU A 293 8.16 6.21 11.76
N SER A 294 8.96 5.22 12.18
CA SER A 294 9.24 4.00 11.45
C SER A 294 9.01 2.81 12.38
N ASN A 295 8.24 1.85 11.93
CA ASN A 295 7.95 0.64 12.69
C ASN A 295 9.19 -0.24 12.85
N SER A 296 9.27 -1.02 13.94
CA SER A 296 10.29 -2.05 14.07
C SER A 296 9.98 -3.23 13.16
N LEU A 297 11.00 -3.99 12.81
CA LEU A 297 10.85 -5.23 12.05
C LEU A 297 11.82 -6.28 12.57
N LYS A 298 11.35 -7.51 12.74
CA LYS A 298 12.17 -8.72 12.83
C LYS A 298 11.64 -9.68 11.80
N SER A 299 12.51 -10.14 10.90
CA SER A 299 12.08 -11.04 9.83
C SER A 299 13.09 -12.13 9.58
N GLY A 300 12.59 -13.30 9.24
CA GLY A 300 13.36 -14.44 8.77
C GLY A 300 12.73 -15.00 7.50
N GLN A 301 13.55 -15.18 6.46
CA GLN A 301 13.11 -15.75 5.20
C GLN A 301 13.98 -16.94 4.85
N ALA A 302 13.39 -17.94 4.19
CA ALA A 302 14.09 -19.09 3.63
C ALA A 302 13.57 -19.38 2.23
N TYR A 303 14.49 -19.69 1.33
CA TYR A 303 14.19 -20.04 -0.05
C TYR A 303 15.00 -21.26 -0.44
N VAL A 304 14.35 -22.20 -1.11
CA VAL A 304 15.00 -23.35 -1.74
C VAL A 304 14.36 -23.54 -3.11
N HIS A 305 15.21 -23.74 -4.12
CA HIS A 305 14.77 -24.13 -5.46
C HIS A 305 15.63 -25.30 -5.95
N GLY A 306 15.03 -26.24 -6.61
CA GLY A 306 15.71 -27.38 -7.18
C GLY A 306 15.16 -27.77 -8.54
N THR A 307 16.05 -28.25 -9.41
CA THR A 307 15.71 -28.85 -10.70
C THR A 307 16.36 -30.21 -10.84
N PHE A 308 15.69 -31.10 -11.53
CA PHE A 308 16.20 -32.45 -11.87
C PHE A 308 15.82 -32.84 -13.30
N ASP A 309 16.80 -33.00 -14.15
CA ASP A 309 16.63 -33.48 -15.53
C ASP A 309 16.45 -35.00 -15.55
N VAL A 310 15.20 -35.44 -15.72
CA VAL A 310 14.86 -36.85 -15.84
C VAL A 310 15.46 -37.42 -17.15
N ASN A 311 15.34 -36.66 -18.22
CA ASN A 311 15.94 -36.86 -19.53
C ASN A 311 15.98 -35.55 -20.29
N ASP A 312 16.41 -35.53 -21.53
CA ASP A 312 16.53 -34.32 -22.38
C ASP A 312 15.18 -33.59 -22.60
N ASN A 313 14.06 -34.28 -22.41
CA ASN A 313 12.72 -33.73 -22.68
C ASN A 313 11.90 -33.47 -21.43
N VAL A 314 12.41 -33.81 -20.23
CA VAL A 314 11.66 -33.69 -18.98
C VAL A 314 12.58 -33.19 -17.85
N GLN A 315 12.31 -32.02 -17.38
CA GLN A 315 12.91 -31.46 -16.17
C GLN A 315 11.84 -31.33 -15.08
N LEU A 316 12.07 -31.87 -13.92
CA LEU A 316 11.30 -31.58 -12.71
C LEU A 316 11.88 -30.35 -12.03
N TYR A 317 10.99 -29.52 -11.48
CA TYR A 317 11.39 -28.38 -10.68
C TYR A 317 10.53 -28.23 -9.45
N GLY A 318 11.08 -27.59 -8.41
CA GLY A 318 10.31 -27.25 -7.22
C GLY A 318 10.94 -26.12 -6.45
N ASP A 319 10.11 -25.33 -5.78
CA ASP A 319 10.58 -24.26 -4.90
C ASP A 319 9.73 -24.16 -3.64
N VAL A 320 10.38 -23.69 -2.57
CA VAL A 320 9.74 -23.31 -1.30
C VAL A 320 10.27 -21.94 -0.91
N LEU A 321 9.35 -21.01 -0.70
CA LEU A 321 9.64 -19.71 -0.10
C LEU A 321 8.85 -19.61 1.21
N TYR A 322 9.55 -19.36 2.31
CA TYR A 322 8.99 -19.14 3.64
C TYR A 322 9.42 -17.79 4.18
N SER A 323 8.50 -17.08 4.82
CA SER A 323 8.77 -15.83 5.53
C SER A 323 8.03 -15.79 6.86
N HIS A 324 8.73 -15.35 7.89
CA HIS A 324 8.16 -14.98 9.18
C HIS A 324 8.58 -13.56 9.52
N GLU A 325 7.60 -12.67 9.79
CA GLU A 325 7.85 -11.28 10.11
C GLU A 325 7.11 -10.87 11.38
N GLN A 326 7.75 -10.05 12.18
CA GLN A 326 7.15 -9.38 13.32
C GLN A 326 7.40 -7.88 13.24
N THR A 327 6.32 -7.13 13.18
CA THR A 327 6.35 -5.66 13.24
C THR A 327 5.80 -5.19 14.58
N LYS A 328 6.46 -4.20 15.20
CA LYS A 328 5.91 -3.49 16.37
C LYS A 328 5.81 -2.02 16.06
N TYR A 329 4.73 -1.42 16.52
CA TYR A 329 4.41 -0.03 16.23
C TYR A 329 3.57 0.60 17.35
N HIS A 330 3.51 1.93 17.33
CA HIS A 330 2.66 2.72 18.20
C HIS A 330 2.07 3.87 17.40
N SER A 331 0.74 3.92 17.24
CA SER A 331 0.07 4.95 16.43
C SER A 331 -0.10 6.26 17.18
N GLY A 332 -0.01 6.22 18.49
CA GLY A 332 -0.31 7.32 19.40
C GLY A 332 -1.83 7.46 19.71
N ALA A 333 -2.68 6.76 18.98
CA ALA A 333 -4.12 6.76 19.25
C ALA A 333 -4.46 6.04 20.55
N GLU A 334 -3.63 5.08 20.93
CA GLU A 334 -3.74 4.26 22.14
C GLU A 334 -3.62 5.08 23.43
N LEU A 335 -3.06 6.28 23.34
CA LEU A 335 -2.87 7.19 24.47
C LEU A 335 -4.11 8.01 24.80
N ILE A 336 -5.13 8.06 23.94
CA ILE A 336 -6.24 9.00 24.05
C ILE A 336 -7.46 8.29 24.64
N TRP A 337 -8.11 8.98 25.56
CA TRP A 337 -9.47 8.67 26.00
C TRP A 337 -10.29 9.96 26.01
N TRP A 338 -11.56 9.88 25.64
CA TRP A 338 -12.56 10.93 25.83
C TRP A 338 -13.89 10.30 26.25
N GLY A 339 -14.68 11.03 27.01
CA GLY A 339 -15.93 10.56 27.50
C GLY A 339 -16.27 11.17 28.85
N SER A 340 -17.24 10.63 29.50
CA SER A 340 -17.70 11.16 30.79
C SER A 340 -18.47 10.11 31.58
N SER A 341 -19.11 9.20 30.90
CA SER A 341 -19.78 8.03 31.45
C SER A 341 -19.74 6.90 30.42
N ALA A 342 -20.00 5.69 30.88
CA ALA A 342 -19.92 4.47 30.08
C ALA A 342 -20.68 4.53 28.75
N ASP A 343 -21.82 5.21 28.72
CA ASP A 343 -22.74 5.19 27.58
C ASP A 343 -22.86 6.53 26.84
N PHE A 344 -22.29 7.63 27.39
CA PHE A 344 -22.51 8.97 26.86
C PHE A 344 -21.17 9.71 26.68
N GLY A 345 -20.97 10.34 25.53
CA GLY A 345 -19.86 11.25 25.32
C GLY A 345 -19.97 12.56 26.12
N TYR A 346 -21.14 12.87 26.63
CA TYR A 346 -21.47 14.08 27.40
C TYR A 346 -22.27 13.77 28.67
N TYR A 347 -22.18 14.68 29.64
CA TYR A 347 -23.03 14.77 30.83
C TYR A 347 -23.39 16.21 31.07
N TYR A 348 -24.47 16.46 31.82
CA TYR A 348 -24.84 17.79 32.27
C TYR A 348 -24.19 18.09 33.60
N ASP A 349 -23.48 19.23 33.72
CA ASP A 349 -22.95 19.74 34.96
C ASP A 349 -23.75 20.97 35.38
N PRO A 350 -24.56 20.91 36.47
CA PRO A 350 -25.32 22.05 36.96
C PRO A 350 -24.47 23.24 37.34
N ASN A 351 -23.23 23.05 37.80
CA ASN A 351 -22.29 24.13 38.15
C ASN A 351 -21.80 24.89 36.91
N VAL A 352 -21.71 24.23 35.78
CA VAL A 352 -21.37 24.84 34.50
C VAL A 352 -22.61 25.32 33.75
N GLY A 353 -23.76 24.70 33.97
CA GLY A 353 -25.02 24.99 33.28
C GLY A 353 -25.04 24.50 31.82
N ASP A 354 -24.23 23.50 31.47
CA ASP A 354 -24.07 23.00 30.10
C ASP A 354 -23.70 21.51 30.09
N LEU A 355 -23.76 20.90 28.88
CA LEU A 355 -23.22 19.58 28.65
C LEU A 355 -21.69 19.67 28.58
N VAL A 356 -21.02 18.72 29.22
CA VAL A 356 -19.57 18.65 29.36
C VAL A 356 -19.04 17.30 28.89
N ASN A 357 -17.86 17.34 28.30
CA ASN A 357 -17.10 16.17 27.89
C ASN A 357 -15.67 16.25 28.43
N LEU A 358 -15.15 15.13 28.91
CA LEU A 358 -13.77 15.02 29.36
C LEU A 358 -12.89 14.46 28.24
N GLN A 359 -11.66 14.93 28.14
CA GLN A 359 -10.63 14.34 27.29
C GLN A 359 -9.33 14.25 28.07
N ARG A 360 -8.65 13.10 27.94
CA ARG A 360 -7.34 12.84 28.54
C ARG A 360 -6.44 12.14 27.55
N VAL A 361 -5.15 12.49 27.58
CA VAL A 361 -4.06 11.73 26.93
C VAL A 361 -3.18 11.18 28.04
N PHE A 362 -2.99 9.85 28.05
CA PHE A 362 -2.10 9.20 29.01
C PHE A 362 -0.65 9.46 28.67
N ALA A 363 0.15 9.79 29.67
CA ALA A 363 1.56 10.10 29.51
C ALA A 363 2.42 8.82 29.68
N PRO A 364 3.63 8.77 29.11
CA PRO A 364 4.55 7.65 29.26
C PRO A 364 4.85 7.29 30.71
N GLU A 365 4.84 8.26 31.62
CA GLU A 365 5.08 8.07 33.05
C GLU A 365 3.96 7.29 33.77
N GLU A 366 2.77 7.26 33.18
CA GLU A 366 1.60 6.58 33.75
C GLU A 366 1.48 5.13 33.25
N MET A 367 2.32 4.71 32.26
CA MET A 367 2.33 3.37 31.67
C MET A 367 3.23 2.41 32.47
N GLY A 368 3.45 1.20 31.94
CA GLY A 368 4.32 0.21 32.55
C GLY A 368 5.78 0.67 32.74
N ILE A 369 6.61 -0.17 33.32
CA ILE A 369 8.00 0.13 33.69
C ILE A 369 8.88 0.58 32.52
N ASN A 370 8.56 0.16 31.28
CA ASN A 370 9.24 0.59 30.05
C ASN A 370 8.53 1.78 29.37
N GLY A 371 7.57 2.38 30.06
CA GLY A 371 6.78 3.50 29.55
C GLY A 371 6.02 3.12 28.30
N ILE A 372 6.02 3.99 27.29
CA ILE A 372 5.29 3.82 26.03
C ILE A 372 5.64 2.52 25.27
N LYS A 373 6.80 1.91 25.52
CA LYS A 373 7.17 0.66 24.84
C LYS A 373 6.29 -0.52 25.27
N ASP A 374 5.69 -0.46 26.46
CA ASP A 374 4.77 -1.50 26.95
C ASP A 374 3.41 -1.45 26.26
N THR A 375 3.09 -0.33 25.61
CA THR A 375 1.82 -0.12 24.89
C THR A 375 1.93 -0.28 23.38
N MET A 376 3.04 -0.84 22.87
CA MET A 376 3.20 -1.10 21.45
C MET A 376 2.31 -2.25 20.99
N SER A 377 1.63 -2.04 19.88
CA SER A 377 0.95 -3.09 19.11
C SER A 377 1.97 -3.93 18.33
N ARG A 378 1.58 -5.16 17.98
CA ARG A 378 2.45 -6.11 17.31
C ARG A 378 1.68 -6.92 16.28
N ASP A 379 2.18 -6.94 15.05
CA ASP A 379 1.75 -7.83 13.99
C ASP A 379 2.78 -8.94 13.81
N LYS A 380 2.32 -10.18 13.74
CA LYS A 380 3.10 -11.35 13.32
C LYS A 380 2.51 -11.90 12.05
N SER A 381 3.32 -12.09 11.05
CA SER A 381 2.90 -12.71 9.80
C SER A 381 3.77 -13.90 9.44
N GLU A 382 3.15 -14.88 8.84
CA GLU A 382 3.79 -16.06 8.27
C GLU A 382 3.28 -16.25 6.85
N SER A 383 4.19 -16.36 5.89
CA SER A 383 3.83 -16.73 4.53
C SER A 383 4.61 -17.94 4.08
N VAL A 384 3.96 -18.83 3.37
CA VAL A 384 4.58 -19.97 2.72
C VAL A 384 4.09 -20.05 1.28
N ARG A 385 5.02 -20.30 0.36
CA ARG A 385 4.76 -20.60 -1.03
C ARG A 385 5.52 -21.87 -1.39
N VAL A 386 4.81 -22.81 -2.01
CA VAL A 386 5.39 -24.06 -2.52
C VAL A 386 4.96 -24.21 -3.96
N THR A 387 5.92 -24.47 -4.84
CA THR A 387 5.67 -24.81 -6.24
C THR A 387 6.36 -26.14 -6.55
N PHE A 388 5.70 -26.96 -7.32
CA PHE A 388 6.26 -28.18 -7.88
C PHE A 388 5.70 -28.41 -9.28
N GLY A 389 6.57 -28.82 -10.22
CA GLY A 389 6.16 -29.02 -11.60
C GLY A 389 7.16 -29.78 -12.44
N ALA A 390 6.78 -29.92 -13.69
CA ALA A 390 7.60 -30.49 -14.75
C ALA A 390 7.51 -29.61 -15.99
N GLN A 391 8.63 -29.39 -16.63
CA GLN A 391 8.74 -28.65 -17.90
C GLN A 391 9.62 -29.41 -18.87
N GLY A 392 9.48 -29.09 -20.15
CA GLY A 392 10.27 -29.73 -21.19
C GLY A 392 9.60 -29.67 -22.55
N THR A 393 10.05 -30.54 -23.46
CA THR A 393 9.55 -30.63 -24.83
C THR A 393 8.78 -31.95 -25.01
N LEU A 394 7.65 -31.93 -25.72
CA LEU A 394 6.83 -33.10 -25.98
C LEU A 394 7.50 -33.99 -27.03
N GLY A 395 8.25 -35.00 -26.60
CA GLY A 395 8.98 -35.94 -27.46
C GLY A 395 9.95 -35.22 -28.41
N GLN A 396 9.79 -35.43 -29.72
CA GLN A 396 10.58 -34.76 -30.78
C GLN A 396 9.78 -33.64 -31.48
N SER A 397 8.72 -33.14 -30.86
CA SER A 397 7.90 -32.08 -31.42
C SER A 397 8.47 -30.69 -31.08
N ASN A 398 7.93 -29.65 -31.72
CA ASN A 398 8.24 -28.24 -31.41
C ASN A 398 7.34 -27.68 -30.28
N TRP A 399 6.71 -28.56 -29.50
CA TRP A 399 5.88 -28.16 -28.39
C TRP A 399 6.61 -28.30 -27.06
N ASP A 400 6.83 -27.19 -26.41
CA ASP A 400 7.28 -27.13 -25.03
C ASP A 400 6.08 -27.14 -24.08
N TYR A 401 6.27 -27.65 -22.88
CA TYR A 401 5.25 -27.68 -21.86
C TYR A 401 5.79 -27.23 -20.49
N ASP A 402 4.92 -26.66 -19.68
CA ASP A 402 5.11 -26.42 -18.24
C ASP A 402 3.82 -26.80 -17.50
N ALA A 403 3.91 -27.78 -16.64
CA ALA A 403 2.82 -28.28 -15.80
C ALA A 403 3.22 -28.18 -14.34
N GLY A 404 2.47 -27.42 -13.55
CA GLY A 404 2.84 -27.22 -12.15
C GLY A 404 1.68 -26.90 -11.24
N VAL A 405 1.92 -27.15 -9.96
CA VAL A 405 1.03 -26.82 -8.84
C VAL A 405 1.73 -25.80 -7.97
N THR A 406 1.02 -24.74 -7.61
CA THR A 406 1.49 -23.72 -6.65
C THR A 406 0.50 -23.61 -5.51
N TYR A 407 0.97 -23.60 -4.30
CA TYR A 407 0.19 -23.30 -3.11
C TYR A 407 0.82 -22.17 -2.33
N THR A 408 0.03 -21.17 -2.00
CA THR A 408 0.46 -20.04 -1.17
C THR A 408 -0.49 -19.87 0.01
N GLN A 409 0.06 -19.49 1.15
CA GLN A 409 -0.71 -19.19 2.35
C GLN A 409 -0.08 -18.01 3.07
N TYR A 410 -0.93 -17.12 3.57
CA TYR A 410 -0.54 -16.02 4.44
C TYR A 410 -1.36 -16.07 5.71
N LYS A 411 -0.71 -16.03 6.88
CA LYS A 411 -1.33 -15.91 8.20
C LYS A 411 -0.88 -14.61 8.85
N LEU A 412 -1.80 -13.94 9.51
CA LEU A 412 -1.54 -12.72 10.26
C LEU A 412 -2.17 -12.82 11.65
N GLU A 413 -1.40 -12.47 12.66
CA GLU A 413 -1.84 -12.25 14.03
C GLU A 413 -1.53 -10.81 14.43
N GLU A 414 -2.56 -10.01 14.64
CA GLU A 414 -2.48 -8.61 15.06
C GLU A 414 -2.83 -8.54 16.54
N ARG A 415 -1.84 -8.23 17.37
CA ARG A 415 -2.03 -8.03 18.80
C ARG A 415 -1.97 -6.55 19.12
N ASN A 416 -3.14 -5.92 19.19
CA ASN A 416 -3.31 -4.51 19.40
C ASN A 416 -3.40 -4.14 20.86
N PHE A 417 -2.67 -3.12 21.29
CA PHE A 417 -2.86 -2.53 22.61
C PHE A 417 -4.18 -1.76 22.65
N VAL A 418 -5.02 -2.05 23.64
CA VAL A 418 -6.38 -1.54 23.73
C VAL A 418 -6.74 -1.05 25.12
N ARG A 419 -7.80 -0.28 25.20
CA ARG A 419 -8.47 0.13 26.45
C ARG A 419 -9.83 -0.57 26.48
N PHE A 420 -10.15 -1.20 27.61
CA PHE A 420 -11.45 -1.81 27.80
C PHE A 420 -12.48 -0.75 28.21
N LYS A 421 -13.62 -0.75 27.51
CA LYS A 421 -14.62 0.31 27.61
C LYS A 421 -15.17 0.44 29.04
N ASP A 422 -15.80 -0.59 29.54
CA ASP A 422 -16.43 -0.53 30.85
C ASP A 422 -15.43 -0.29 32.00
N PRO A 423 -14.26 -0.95 32.04
CA PRO A 423 -13.25 -0.67 33.05
C PRO A 423 -12.72 0.77 33.05
N ILE A 424 -12.46 1.37 31.89
CA ILE A 424 -11.93 2.75 31.84
C ILE A 424 -13.04 3.76 32.18
N ASP A 425 -14.26 3.54 31.70
CA ASP A 425 -15.39 4.41 31.98
C ASP A 425 -15.74 4.33 33.49
N GLN A 426 -15.77 3.14 34.07
CA GLN A 426 -16.00 2.94 35.51
C GLN A 426 -14.90 3.62 36.36
N PHE A 427 -13.64 3.50 35.94
CA PHE A 427 -12.52 4.15 36.63
C PHE A 427 -12.74 5.67 36.74
N PHE A 428 -13.18 6.33 35.66
CA PHE A 428 -13.45 7.76 35.68
C PHE A 428 -14.77 8.12 36.37
N LEU A 429 -15.79 7.27 36.30
CA LEU A 429 -17.01 7.42 37.11
C LEU A 429 -16.67 7.45 38.59
N ASP A 430 -15.91 6.49 39.10
CA ASP A 430 -15.58 6.37 40.51
C ASP A 430 -14.61 7.47 40.98
N ARG A 431 -13.66 7.84 40.15
CA ARG A 431 -12.58 8.75 40.54
C ARG A 431 -12.94 10.23 40.34
N VAL A 432 -13.73 10.57 39.32
CA VAL A 432 -13.95 11.94 38.87
C VAL A 432 -15.43 12.31 38.92
N MET A 433 -16.32 11.49 38.36
CA MET A 433 -17.68 11.87 38.11
C MET A 433 -18.53 11.85 39.40
N GLY A 434 -18.24 10.90 40.29
CA GLY A 434 -19.06 10.66 41.45
C GLY A 434 -20.43 10.07 41.12
N PRO A 435 -21.36 10.03 42.07
CA PRO A 435 -22.68 9.47 41.83
C PRO A 435 -23.49 10.33 40.85
N GLN A 436 -24.22 9.65 39.97
CA GLN A 436 -25.18 10.32 39.09
C GLN A 436 -26.28 11.01 39.93
N GLN A 437 -26.56 12.24 39.57
CA GLN A 437 -27.64 13.03 40.19
C GLN A 437 -29.02 12.61 39.62
N GLU A 438 -30.08 12.89 40.35
CA GLU A 438 -31.43 12.67 39.86
C GLU A 438 -31.76 13.62 38.71
N GLY A 439 -32.53 13.14 37.73
CA GLY A 439 -32.98 13.90 36.56
C GLY A 439 -32.11 13.72 35.34
N VAL A 440 -32.39 14.54 34.34
CA VAL A 440 -31.68 14.58 33.04
C VAL A 440 -31.36 16.03 32.69
N ASP A 441 -30.52 16.23 31.71
CA ASP A 441 -30.14 17.55 31.25
C ASP A 441 -31.34 18.37 30.77
N PRO A 442 -31.36 19.69 31.03
CA PRO A 442 -32.43 20.58 30.60
C PRO A 442 -32.36 20.99 29.13
N ILE A 443 -31.33 20.56 28.38
CA ILE A 443 -31.07 20.97 27.01
C ILE A 443 -31.69 19.99 26.02
N PHE A 444 -31.44 18.70 26.19
CA PHE A 444 -31.90 17.61 25.31
C PHE A 444 -32.80 16.61 26.03
N ASN A 445 -32.90 16.71 27.35
CA ASN A 445 -33.64 15.78 28.19
C ASN A 445 -33.25 14.30 28.02
N SER A 446 -31.94 14.04 27.84
CA SER A 446 -31.40 12.70 27.53
C SER A 446 -30.06 12.38 28.19
N TYR A 447 -29.32 13.37 28.63
CA TYR A 447 -28.00 13.15 29.22
C TYR A 447 -28.04 13.08 30.73
N PRO A 448 -27.20 12.23 31.37
CA PRO A 448 -27.10 12.14 32.80
C PRO A 448 -26.52 13.42 33.41
N VAL A 449 -26.84 13.64 34.69
CA VAL A 449 -26.41 14.81 35.48
C VAL A 449 -25.32 14.38 36.44
N TYR A 450 -24.21 15.09 36.46
CA TYR A 450 -23.08 14.88 37.36
C TYR A 450 -22.53 16.20 37.87
N THR A 451 -21.85 16.14 39.01
CA THR A 451 -21.06 17.24 39.61
C THR A 451 -19.64 16.75 39.85
N PRO A 452 -18.78 16.70 38.82
CA PRO A 452 -17.49 16.06 38.91
C PRO A 452 -16.49 16.77 39.80
N ASP A 453 -15.56 16.00 40.36
CA ASP A 453 -14.33 16.51 40.95
C ASP A 453 -13.26 16.72 39.85
N TYR A 454 -13.23 17.91 39.29
CA TYR A 454 -12.22 18.24 38.26
C TYR A 454 -10.79 18.28 38.81
N ALA A 455 -10.57 18.50 40.11
CA ALA A 455 -9.24 18.41 40.69
C ALA A 455 -8.70 16.96 40.66
N ALA A 456 -9.58 15.99 40.86
CA ALA A 456 -9.23 14.57 40.72
C ALA A 456 -8.96 14.18 39.27
N PHE A 457 -9.65 14.79 38.27
CA PHE A 457 -9.39 14.56 36.86
C PHE A 457 -7.97 14.98 36.44
N TYR A 458 -7.48 16.11 36.97
CA TYR A 458 -6.13 16.62 36.71
C TYR A 458 -5.10 16.03 37.68
N GLN A 459 -5.12 14.71 37.90
CA GLN A 459 -4.12 14.00 38.68
C GLN A 459 -3.45 12.92 37.82
N PRO A 460 -2.15 12.66 37.96
CA PRO A 460 -1.52 11.50 37.39
C PRO A 460 -2.20 10.20 37.82
N ILE A 461 -2.20 9.22 36.94
CA ILE A 461 -2.71 7.87 37.21
C ILE A 461 -1.53 6.95 37.55
N SER A 462 -1.71 6.04 38.51
CA SER A 462 -0.69 5.04 38.79
C SER A 462 -0.59 4.02 37.66
N GLN A 463 0.58 3.40 37.50
CA GLN A 463 0.77 2.31 36.52
C GLN A 463 -0.20 1.13 36.78
N GLN A 464 -0.56 0.90 38.03
CA GLN A 464 -1.53 -0.12 38.39
C GLN A 464 -2.94 0.24 37.93
N ASP A 465 -3.36 1.50 38.13
CA ASP A 465 -4.66 1.99 37.66
C ASP A 465 -4.71 1.92 36.11
N PHE A 466 -3.66 2.37 35.42
CA PHE A 466 -3.58 2.29 33.95
C PHE A 466 -3.69 0.84 33.47
N ALA A 467 -3.03 -0.11 34.14
CA ALA A 467 -3.10 -1.52 33.81
C ALA A 467 -4.48 -2.15 34.08
N SER A 468 -5.31 -1.57 34.98
CA SER A 468 -6.63 -2.12 35.32
C SER A 468 -7.64 -2.02 34.18
N PHE A 469 -7.49 -1.04 33.28
CA PHE A 469 -8.41 -0.82 32.15
C PHE A 469 -7.74 -0.97 30.78
N THR A 470 -6.48 -1.42 30.72
CA THR A 470 -5.78 -1.64 29.46
C THR A 470 -5.39 -3.10 29.26
N GLY A 471 -5.10 -3.46 28.03
CA GLY A 471 -4.69 -4.80 27.71
C GLY A 471 -4.44 -4.98 26.21
N HIS A 472 -4.68 -6.17 25.69
CA HIS A 472 -4.49 -6.46 24.28
C HIS A 472 -5.69 -7.21 23.71
N ALA A 473 -6.06 -6.89 22.49
CA ALA A 473 -6.97 -7.64 21.64
C ALA A 473 -6.17 -8.31 20.52
N THR A 474 -6.54 -9.55 20.17
CA THR A 474 -5.80 -10.33 19.17
C THR A 474 -6.71 -10.74 18.02
N ASN A 475 -6.48 -10.17 16.84
CA ASN A 475 -7.14 -10.59 15.61
C ASN A 475 -6.30 -11.66 14.91
N LYS A 476 -6.96 -12.60 14.26
CA LYS A 476 -6.32 -13.61 13.42
C LYS A 476 -6.93 -13.59 12.05
N SER A 477 -6.09 -13.61 11.04
CA SER A 477 -6.56 -13.65 9.67
C SER A 477 -5.68 -14.53 8.80
N LYS A 478 -6.27 -15.04 7.72
CA LYS A 478 -5.61 -15.99 6.84
C LYS A 478 -6.12 -15.86 5.41
N THR A 479 -5.20 -15.95 4.47
CA THR A 479 -5.51 -16.18 3.06
C THR A 479 -4.77 -17.41 2.55
N SER A 480 -5.33 -18.06 1.54
CA SER A 480 -4.62 -19.09 0.78
C SER A 480 -5.06 -19.08 -0.68
N ASP A 481 -4.14 -19.44 -1.55
CA ASP A 481 -4.34 -19.61 -2.99
C ASP A 481 -3.63 -20.88 -3.45
N GLY A 482 -4.39 -21.85 -3.95
CA GLY A 482 -3.89 -23.05 -4.59
C GLY A 482 -4.19 -22.99 -6.07
N MET A 483 -3.22 -23.34 -6.94
CA MET A 483 -3.37 -23.29 -8.39
C MET A 483 -2.69 -24.47 -9.08
N ILE A 484 -3.37 -25.08 -10.02
CA ILE A 484 -2.81 -25.97 -11.03
C ILE A 484 -2.72 -25.17 -12.32
N ARG A 485 -1.58 -25.21 -13.00
CA ARG A 485 -1.34 -24.53 -14.26
C ARG A 485 -0.70 -25.48 -15.24
N LEU A 486 -1.26 -25.52 -16.45
CA LEU A 486 -0.77 -26.30 -17.58
C LEU A 486 -0.55 -25.33 -18.73
N GLN A 487 0.64 -25.32 -19.29
CA GLN A 487 1.02 -24.51 -20.44
C GLN A 487 1.58 -25.41 -21.54
N ALA A 488 1.20 -25.12 -22.78
CA ALA A 488 1.84 -25.67 -23.97
C ALA A 488 2.20 -24.51 -24.89
N THR A 489 3.41 -24.52 -25.41
CA THR A 489 3.97 -23.46 -26.26
C THR A 489 4.64 -24.07 -27.48
N ASN A 490 4.37 -23.49 -28.65
CA ASN A 490 5.08 -23.80 -29.88
C ASN A 490 5.56 -22.48 -30.51
N ALA A 491 6.86 -22.25 -30.48
CA ALA A 491 7.46 -21.02 -31.01
C ALA A 491 7.58 -21.00 -32.55
N THR A 492 7.35 -22.15 -33.21
CA THR A 492 7.52 -22.36 -34.66
C THR A 492 6.32 -23.05 -35.28
N LEU A 493 5.11 -22.57 -34.96
CA LEU A 493 3.84 -23.23 -35.35
C LEU A 493 3.64 -23.28 -36.87
N PHE A 494 3.90 -22.17 -37.54
CA PHE A 494 3.96 -22.04 -39.01
C PHE A 494 4.80 -20.84 -39.39
N SER A 495 5.38 -20.88 -40.59
CA SER A 495 6.25 -19.81 -41.07
C SER A 495 5.48 -18.74 -41.83
N LEU A 496 5.83 -17.47 -41.59
CA LEU A 496 5.36 -16.26 -42.26
C LEU A 496 6.56 -15.56 -42.92
N PRO A 497 6.36 -14.60 -43.81
CA PRO A 497 7.45 -13.85 -44.45
C PRO A 497 8.40 -13.16 -43.49
N GLY A 498 7.95 -12.80 -42.26
CA GLY A 498 8.73 -12.17 -41.21
C GLY A 498 9.36 -13.13 -40.18
N GLY A 499 9.11 -14.44 -40.35
CA GLY A 499 9.59 -15.45 -39.41
C GLY A 499 8.52 -16.43 -38.94
N ASP A 500 8.83 -17.23 -37.94
CA ASP A 500 7.91 -18.23 -37.43
C ASP A 500 6.87 -17.65 -36.47
N ALA A 501 5.62 -18.05 -36.68
CA ALA A 501 4.52 -17.75 -35.80
C ALA A 501 4.57 -18.67 -34.56
N GLY A 502 4.34 -18.11 -33.40
CA GLY A 502 4.32 -18.83 -32.12
C GLY A 502 2.92 -18.86 -31.51
N LEU A 503 2.59 -19.95 -30.84
CA LEU A 503 1.35 -20.13 -30.10
C LEU A 503 1.64 -20.63 -28.68
N ALA A 504 1.01 -20.01 -27.70
CA ALA A 504 0.93 -20.50 -26.33
C ALA A 504 -0.52 -20.70 -25.89
N ILE A 505 -0.77 -21.76 -25.14
CA ILE A 505 -2.07 -22.07 -24.54
C ILE A 505 -1.83 -22.39 -23.06
N VAL A 506 -2.62 -21.81 -22.17
CA VAL A 506 -2.53 -22.02 -20.73
C VAL A 506 -3.90 -22.31 -20.15
N GLY A 507 -4.02 -23.43 -19.44
CA GLY A 507 -5.17 -23.78 -18.61
C GLY A 507 -4.82 -23.62 -17.13
N GLU A 508 -5.72 -23.00 -16.35
CA GLU A 508 -5.54 -22.81 -14.91
C GLU A 508 -6.81 -23.25 -14.16
N TYR A 509 -6.61 -23.92 -13.05
CA TYR A 509 -7.62 -24.15 -12.02
C TYR A 509 -7.05 -23.77 -10.66
N GLY A 510 -7.83 -23.10 -9.84
CA GLY A 510 -7.37 -22.71 -8.51
C GLY A 510 -8.50 -22.53 -7.51
N LYS A 511 -8.12 -22.54 -6.25
CA LYS A 511 -9.02 -22.25 -5.12
C LYS A 511 -8.42 -21.19 -4.22
N GLN A 512 -9.21 -20.16 -3.91
CA GLN A 512 -8.83 -19.06 -3.02
C GLN A 512 -9.70 -19.08 -1.77
N LYS A 513 -9.09 -18.76 -0.61
CA LYS A 513 -9.80 -18.62 0.67
C LYS A 513 -9.32 -17.36 1.39
N TRP A 514 -10.24 -16.74 2.10
CA TRP A 514 -10.01 -15.64 3.02
C TRP A 514 -10.80 -15.87 4.30
N ASP A 515 -10.18 -15.59 5.44
CA ASP A 515 -10.75 -15.71 6.76
C ASP A 515 -10.21 -14.60 7.66
N TYR A 516 -11.10 -13.87 8.32
CA TYR A 516 -10.79 -12.78 9.24
C TYR A 516 -11.59 -12.97 10.53
N ASP A 517 -10.89 -13.30 11.61
CA ASP A 517 -11.41 -13.64 12.93
C ASP A 517 -10.91 -12.61 13.96
N PRO A 518 -11.67 -11.53 14.22
CA PRO A 518 -11.33 -10.53 15.21
C PRO A 518 -11.50 -11.04 16.63
N ASP A 519 -10.82 -10.38 17.57
CA ASP A 519 -10.97 -10.60 19.00
C ASP A 519 -12.44 -10.45 19.44
N ALA A 520 -12.91 -11.33 20.32
CA ALA A 520 -14.28 -11.32 20.80
C ALA A 520 -14.69 -9.99 21.45
N ASN A 521 -13.75 -9.30 22.11
CA ASN A 521 -13.97 -7.99 22.70
C ASN A 521 -14.17 -6.86 21.67
N LEU A 522 -13.59 -7.02 20.46
CA LEU A 522 -13.86 -6.10 19.35
C LEU A 522 -15.24 -6.35 18.74
N LEU A 523 -15.64 -7.62 18.64
CA LEU A 523 -16.94 -8.00 18.08
C LEU A 523 -18.11 -7.57 18.97
N ASN A 524 -17.97 -7.66 20.27
CA ASN A 524 -19.02 -7.32 21.24
C ASN A 524 -19.00 -5.85 21.70
N GLY A 525 -18.00 -5.05 21.22
CA GLY A 525 -17.89 -3.63 21.55
C GLY A 525 -17.31 -3.33 22.94
N SER A 526 -16.64 -4.29 23.57
CA SER A 526 -15.98 -4.11 24.89
C SER A 526 -14.67 -3.32 24.82
N ILE A 527 -14.19 -2.97 23.63
CA ILE A 527 -13.00 -2.14 23.44
C ILE A 527 -13.41 -0.69 23.24
N TRP A 528 -12.81 0.20 23.99
CA TRP A 528 -13.09 1.61 23.89
C TRP A 528 -12.62 2.16 22.52
N GLY A 529 -13.56 2.79 21.82
CA GLY A 529 -13.30 3.48 20.55
C GLY A 529 -12.97 2.59 19.36
N LEU A 530 -13.04 1.26 19.50
CA LEU A 530 -12.75 0.30 18.44
C LEU A 530 -13.81 -0.79 18.35
N SER A 531 -14.11 -1.20 17.14
CA SER A 531 -14.93 -2.37 16.84
C SER A 531 -14.41 -3.06 15.58
N SER A 532 -14.77 -4.30 15.38
CA SER A 532 -14.41 -5.07 14.19
C SER A 532 -15.53 -5.98 13.76
N VAL A 533 -15.40 -6.58 12.58
CA VAL A 533 -16.35 -7.55 12.04
C VAL A 533 -15.62 -8.72 11.45
N ALA A 534 -16.10 -9.91 11.73
CA ALA A 534 -15.61 -11.12 11.11
C ALA A 534 -15.95 -11.14 9.61
N GLY A 535 -15.27 -11.99 8.87
CA GLY A 535 -15.57 -12.23 7.47
C GLY A 535 -14.81 -13.45 6.99
N GLY A 536 -15.32 -14.13 5.98
CA GLY A 536 -14.64 -15.27 5.40
C GLY A 536 -15.45 -15.95 4.32
N GLY A 537 -14.72 -16.52 3.36
CA GLY A 537 -15.29 -17.27 2.26
C GLY A 537 -14.23 -17.84 1.35
N ASP A 538 -14.69 -18.60 0.38
CA ASP A 538 -13.84 -19.18 -0.63
C ASP A 538 -14.45 -19.06 -2.02
N ARG A 539 -13.59 -19.22 -3.04
CA ARG A 539 -14.01 -19.32 -4.45
C ARG A 539 -13.09 -20.24 -5.22
N ASP A 540 -13.68 -20.94 -6.19
CA ASP A 540 -12.92 -21.61 -7.24
C ASP A 540 -12.70 -20.66 -8.41
N ARG A 541 -11.57 -20.83 -9.11
CA ARG A 541 -11.25 -20.08 -10.34
C ARG A 541 -10.81 -21.01 -11.44
N TYR A 542 -11.21 -20.67 -12.65
CA TYR A 542 -10.86 -21.37 -13.88
C TYR A 542 -10.39 -20.34 -14.89
N ALA A 543 -9.37 -20.66 -15.66
CA ALA A 543 -8.96 -19.78 -16.75
C ALA A 543 -8.41 -20.58 -17.93
N LEU A 544 -8.66 -20.04 -19.12
CA LEU A 544 -8.05 -20.49 -20.36
C LEU A 544 -7.47 -19.28 -21.08
N THR A 545 -6.17 -19.32 -21.38
CA THR A 545 -5.44 -18.24 -22.05
C THR A 545 -4.84 -18.77 -23.33
N SER A 546 -4.85 -17.95 -24.39
CA SER A 546 -4.12 -18.22 -25.63
C SER A 546 -3.40 -16.95 -26.09
N GLU A 547 -2.17 -17.11 -26.54
CA GLU A 547 -1.36 -16.05 -27.17
C GLU A 547 -0.85 -16.56 -28.51
N LEU A 548 -1.05 -15.76 -29.58
CA LEU A 548 -0.57 -16.02 -30.92
C LEU A 548 0.30 -14.84 -31.37
N ARG A 549 1.58 -15.09 -31.60
CA ARG A 549 2.55 -14.14 -32.09
C ARG A 549 2.81 -14.42 -33.56
N MET A 550 2.68 -13.42 -34.42
CA MET A 550 2.78 -13.51 -35.87
C MET A 550 3.76 -12.47 -36.42
N PRO A 551 4.99 -12.83 -36.77
CA PRO A 551 5.88 -11.99 -37.58
C PRO A 551 5.36 -11.98 -39.03
N VAL A 552 4.48 -11.02 -39.34
CA VAL A 552 3.76 -10.99 -40.60
C VAL A 552 4.71 -10.75 -41.80
N PHE A 553 5.63 -9.81 -41.59
CA PHE A 553 6.78 -9.56 -42.47
C PHE A 553 7.90 -8.93 -41.66
N GLU A 554 9.13 -8.93 -42.13
CA GLU A 554 10.34 -8.60 -41.38
C GLU A 554 10.23 -7.43 -40.41
N PRO A 555 9.65 -6.25 -40.77
CA PRO A 555 9.51 -5.16 -39.82
C PRO A 555 8.26 -5.21 -38.92
N LEU A 556 7.29 -6.13 -39.13
CA LEU A 556 6.00 -6.11 -38.44
C LEU A 556 5.66 -7.44 -37.78
N THR A 557 5.53 -7.40 -36.47
CA THR A 557 4.97 -8.48 -35.67
C THR A 557 3.61 -8.06 -35.07
N ILE A 558 2.63 -8.96 -35.15
CA ILE A 558 1.31 -8.80 -34.52
C ILE A 558 1.17 -9.89 -33.47
N THR A 559 0.81 -9.50 -32.23
CA THR A 559 0.50 -10.45 -31.17
C THR A 559 -0.96 -10.30 -30.75
N LEU A 560 -1.67 -11.42 -30.71
CA LEU A 560 -3.05 -11.53 -30.25
C LEU A 560 -3.07 -12.35 -28.97
N ALA A 561 -3.75 -11.87 -27.94
CA ALA A 561 -3.98 -12.66 -26.74
C ALA A 561 -5.45 -12.62 -26.34
N GLY A 562 -5.93 -13.74 -25.85
CA GLY A 562 -7.29 -13.89 -25.36
C GLY A 562 -7.31 -14.76 -24.10
N ARG A 563 -8.12 -14.37 -23.13
CA ARG A 563 -8.29 -15.11 -21.88
C ARG A 563 -9.74 -15.10 -21.44
N TYR A 564 -10.18 -16.22 -20.94
CA TYR A 564 -11.46 -16.37 -20.27
C TYR A 564 -11.21 -16.78 -18.82
N ASP A 565 -11.71 -15.98 -17.88
CA ASP A 565 -11.67 -16.25 -16.43
C ASP A 565 -13.08 -16.51 -15.93
N ALA A 566 -13.24 -17.47 -15.02
CA ALA A 566 -14.47 -17.75 -14.31
C ALA A 566 -14.20 -17.99 -12.82
N PHE A 567 -14.94 -17.30 -11.97
CA PHE A 567 -14.87 -17.39 -10.51
C PHE A 567 -16.19 -17.88 -9.97
N LYS A 568 -16.17 -19.01 -9.27
CA LYS A 568 -17.36 -19.59 -8.66
C LYS A 568 -17.34 -19.37 -7.14
N ALA A 569 -18.29 -18.59 -6.65
CA ALA A 569 -18.43 -18.18 -5.25
C ALA A 569 -19.90 -18.24 -4.82
N SER A 570 -20.23 -18.88 -3.70
CA SER A 570 -21.60 -19.00 -3.17
C SER A 570 -22.65 -19.47 -4.22
N GLY A 571 -22.28 -20.41 -5.07
CA GLY A 571 -23.18 -20.94 -6.12
C GLY A 571 -23.35 -20.04 -7.34
N ARG A 572 -22.74 -18.85 -7.36
CA ARG A 572 -22.71 -17.94 -8.52
C ARG A 572 -21.40 -18.08 -9.28
N THR A 573 -21.47 -17.86 -10.57
CA THR A 573 -20.30 -17.74 -11.43
C THR A 573 -20.18 -16.29 -11.90
N ILE A 574 -19.02 -15.70 -11.69
CA ILE A 574 -18.63 -14.41 -12.21
C ILE A 574 -17.56 -14.70 -13.26
N ASP A 575 -17.83 -14.37 -14.50
CA ASP A 575 -16.92 -14.65 -15.60
C ASP A 575 -16.59 -13.39 -16.39
N LYS A 576 -15.43 -13.42 -17.04
CA LYS A 576 -14.95 -12.29 -17.85
C LYS A 576 -14.01 -12.75 -18.94
N PRO A 577 -14.35 -12.57 -20.22
CA PRO A 577 -13.40 -12.61 -21.31
C PRO A 577 -12.56 -11.33 -21.36
N THR A 578 -11.28 -11.48 -21.63
CA THR A 578 -10.35 -10.37 -21.91
C THR A 578 -9.52 -10.68 -23.15
N TYR A 579 -9.12 -9.66 -23.86
CA TYR A 579 -8.33 -9.80 -25.08
C TYR A 579 -7.34 -8.64 -25.21
N SER A 580 -6.32 -8.85 -26.03
CA SER A 580 -5.44 -7.76 -26.46
C SER A 580 -4.91 -8.02 -27.87
N ILE A 581 -4.63 -6.91 -28.54
CA ILE A 581 -3.88 -6.86 -29.78
C ILE A 581 -2.68 -5.96 -29.59
N ALA A 582 -1.52 -6.42 -30.03
CA ALA A 582 -0.27 -5.67 -29.90
C ALA A 582 0.48 -5.70 -31.24
N LEU A 583 1.13 -4.58 -31.53
CA LEU A 583 1.87 -4.35 -32.79
C LEU A 583 3.30 -3.94 -32.43
N GLU A 584 4.25 -4.57 -33.11
CA GLU A 584 5.67 -4.22 -33.10
C GLU A 584 6.08 -3.90 -34.53
N TYR A 585 6.55 -2.68 -34.75
CA TYR A 585 7.01 -2.26 -36.06
C TYR A 585 8.44 -1.72 -35.98
N ARG A 586 9.37 -2.39 -36.66
CA ARG A 586 10.81 -2.09 -36.69
C ARG A 586 11.19 -1.58 -38.09
N PRO A 587 10.98 -0.29 -38.36
CA PRO A 587 11.39 0.28 -39.64
C PRO A 587 12.91 0.25 -39.86
N PHE A 588 13.67 0.24 -38.75
CA PHE A 588 15.11 0.11 -38.70
C PHE A 588 15.49 -0.75 -37.48
N GLU A 589 16.62 -1.42 -37.51
CA GLU A 589 17.11 -2.21 -36.37
C GLU A 589 17.20 -1.39 -35.05
N SER A 590 17.54 -0.10 -35.18
CA SER A 590 17.67 0.81 -34.07
C SER A 590 16.36 1.41 -33.55
N LEU A 591 15.21 1.17 -34.20
CA LEU A 591 13.94 1.79 -33.85
C LEU A 591 12.79 0.78 -33.82
N LEU A 592 12.21 0.58 -32.65
CA LEU A 592 10.94 -0.13 -32.49
C LEU A 592 9.82 0.88 -32.18
N LEU A 593 8.77 0.85 -32.98
CA LEU A 593 7.47 1.47 -32.67
C LEU A 593 6.53 0.38 -32.20
N ARG A 594 5.82 0.63 -31.10
CA ARG A 594 4.92 -0.35 -30.51
C ARG A 594 3.57 0.25 -30.13
N GLY A 595 2.54 -0.58 -30.16
CA GLY A 595 1.21 -0.21 -29.74
C GLY A 595 0.46 -1.43 -29.23
N LYS A 596 -0.34 -1.24 -28.19
CA LYS A 596 -1.18 -2.30 -27.61
C LYS A 596 -2.54 -1.72 -27.24
N TYR A 597 -3.60 -2.45 -27.56
CA TYR A 597 -4.94 -2.24 -27.02
C TYR A 597 -5.41 -3.53 -26.37
N GLY A 598 -6.09 -3.43 -25.25
CA GLY A 598 -6.67 -4.60 -24.59
C GLY A 598 -7.63 -4.25 -23.47
N THR A 599 -8.38 -5.25 -23.04
CA THR A 599 -9.27 -5.15 -21.90
C THR A 599 -8.60 -5.73 -20.66
N ALA A 600 -8.88 -5.14 -19.51
CA ALA A 600 -8.45 -5.65 -18.22
C ALA A 600 -9.64 -5.67 -17.24
N PHE A 601 -9.50 -6.41 -16.15
CA PHE A 601 -10.55 -6.51 -15.15
C PHE A 601 -10.03 -6.86 -13.78
N ARG A 602 -10.87 -6.62 -12.77
CA ARG A 602 -10.71 -7.16 -11.43
C ARG A 602 -12.01 -7.82 -10.99
N ALA A 603 -11.95 -9.10 -10.66
CA ALA A 603 -13.06 -9.80 -10.04
C ALA A 603 -13.31 -9.25 -8.62
N PRO A 604 -14.56 -9.15 -8.15
CA PRO A 604 -14.84 -8.82 -6.76
C PRO A 604 -14.01 -9.70 -5.83
N THR A 605 -13.36 -9.10 -4.86
CA THR A 605 -12.50 -9.83 -3.93
C THR A 605 -13.33 -10.64 -2.94
N LEU A 606 -12.70 -11.57 -2.21
CA LEU A 606 -13.43 -12.34 -1.19
C LEU A 606 -13.95 -11.43 -0.07
N SER A 607 -13.24 -10.35 0.26
CA SER A 607 -13.73 -9.35 1.22
C SER A 607 -14.90 -8.54 0.66
N ASP A 608 -14.91 -8.22 -0.63
CA ASP A 608 -16.03 -7.53 -1.27
C ASP A 608 -17.32 -8.37 -1.23
N LEU A 609 -17.18 -9.68 -1.34
CA LEU A 609 -18.29 -10.62 -1.34
C LEU A 609 -18.74 -11.01 0.08
N TYR A 610 -17.79 -11.28 1.00
CA TYR A 610 -18.05 -12.01 2.24
C TYR A 610 -17.79 -11.23 3.52
N GLN A 611 -17.45 -9.94 3.46
CA GLN A 611 -17.36 -9.11 4.66
C GLN A 611 -18.72 -9.08 5.38
N SER A 612 -18.74 -9.48 6.65
CA SER A 612 -19.97 -9.47 7.46
C SER A 612 -20.48 -8.05 7.71
N LYS A 613 -21.71 -7.92 8.16
CA LYS A 613 -22.30 -6.61 8.50
C LYS A 613 -21.51 -5.97 9.63
N SER A 614 -21.07 -4.73 9.38
CA SER A 614 -20.43 -3.88 10.38
C SER A 614 -21.24 -2.63 10.65
N GLY A 615 -21.22 -2.17 11.89
CA GLY A 615 -21.80 -0.91 12.29
C GLY A 615 -20.79 0.23 12.24
N TYR A 616 -21.28 1.43 11.91
CA TYR A 616 -20.53 2.67 12.03
C TYR A 616 -21.46 3.81 12.46
N TYR A 617 -20.90 4.86 13.04
CA TYR A 617 -21.64 6.09 13.32
C TYR A 617 -21.19 7.18 12.37
N SER A 618 -22.15 7.88 11.76
CA SER A 618 -21.87 8.98 10.86
C SER A 618 -23.00 10.00 10.89
N SER A 619 -22.82 11.11 10.19
CA SER A 619 -23.88 12.09 9.97
C SER A 619 -24.35 12.03 8.51
N VAL A 620 -25.59 12.38 8.31
CA VAL A 620 -26.26 12.44 7.01
C VAL A 620 -27.20 13.64 6.95
N ILE A 621 -27.40 14.21 5.79
CA ILE A 621 -28.47 15.16 5.56
C ILE A 621 -29.80 14.38 5.52
N ASP A 622 -30.70 14.62 6.45
CA ASP A 622 -32.07 14.10 6.37
C ASP A 622 -32.89 15.00 5.44
N TYR A 623 -32.78 14.75 4.13
CA TYR A 623 -33.45 15.55 3.11
C TYR A 623 -34.97 15.58 3.27
N TYR A 624 -35.59 14.52 3.74
CA TYR A 624 -37.04 14.48 3.98
C TYR A 624 -37.44 15.41 5.11
N GLN A 625 -36.73 15.38 6.24
CA GLN A 625 -37.00 16.26 7.37
C GLN A 625 -36.65 17.73 7.05
N CYS A 626 -35.62 17.99 6.29
CA CYS A 626 -35.29 19.33 5.80
C CYS A 626 -36.40 19.86 4.88
N ALA A 627 -36.89 19.05 3.93
CA ALA A 627 -37.95 19.44 3.00
C ALA A 627 -39.29 19.72 3.69
N GLN A 628 -39.67 18.93 4.71
CA GLN A 628 -40.85 19.19 5.53
C GLN A 628 -40.81 20.57 6.23
N ARG A 629 -39.63 21.18 6.35
CA ARG A 629 -39.40 22.51 6.94
C ARG A 629 -39.12 23.58 5.89
N GLY A 630 -39.34 23.27 4.62
CA GLY A 630 -39.16 24.21 3.51
C GLY A 630 -37.74 24.31 2.96
N PHE A 631 -36.79 23.46 3.40
CA PHE A 631 -35.44 23.46 2.90
C PHE A 631 -35.25 22.32 1.88
N LEU A 632 -35.40 22.62 0.60
CA LEU A 632 -35.30 21.66 -0.50
C LEU A 632 -33.83 21.28 -0.79
N PRO A 633 -33.58 20.15 -1.47
CA PRO A 633 -32.23 19.81 -1.99
C PRO A 633 -31.65 20.99 -2.78
N GLY A 634 -30.41 21.39 -2.48
CA GLY A 634 -29.78 22.61 -3.00
C GLY A 634 -29.82 23.82 -2.06
N ASN A 635 -30.55 23.74 -0.94
CA ASN A 635 -30.61 24.78 0.10
C ASN A 635 -30.56 24.18 1.53
N THR A 636 -30.05 22.98 1.65
CA THR A 636 -30.02 22.22 2.91
C THR A 636 -28.98 22.76 3.90
N GLU A 637 -28.06 23.60 3.48
CA GLU A 637 -27.11 24.31 4.34
C GLU A 637 -27.81 25.25 5.36
N LYS A 638 -29.03 25.67 5.05
CA LYS A 638 -29.87 26.49 5.94
C LYS A 638 -30.80 25.67 6.84
N CYS A 639 -30.91 24.38 6.60
CA CYS A 639 -31.64 23.46 7.43
C CYS A 639 -30.97 23.34 8.81
N PRO A 640 -31.75 23.26 9.91
CA PRO A 640 -31.17 23.08 11.23
C PRO A 640 -30.23 21.89 11.30
N SER A 641 -29.09 22.04 12.01
CA SER A 641 -28.04 21.02 12.09
C SER A 641 -28.53 19.66 12.58
N THR A 642 -29.56 19.62 13.37
CA THR A 642 -30.25 18.38 13.78
C THR A 642 -30.69 17.52 12.58
N TYR A 643 -30.91 18.12 11.42
CA TYR A 643 -31.35 17.43 10.20
C TYR A 643 -30.36 17.55 9.07
N SER A 644 -29.58 18.62 8.95
CA SER A 644 -28.56 18.77 7.94
C SER A 644 -27.24 18.07 8.30
N SER A 645 -27.08 17.65 9.55
CA SER A 645 -25.97 16.81 10.03
C SER A 645 -26.49 15.78 11.05
N HIS A 646 -27.55 15.06 10.64
CA HIS A 646 -28.25 14.13 11.50
C HIS A 646 -27.38 12.89 11.78
N GLN A 647 -27.16 12.59 13.06
CA GLN A 647 -26.39 11.41 13.48
C GLN A 647 -27.21 10.14 13.31
N PHE A 648 -26.64 9.10 12.74
CA PHE A 648 -27.29 7.82 12.54
C PHE A 648 -26.33 6.66 12.77
N LYS A 649 -26.89 5.48 13.02
CA LYS A 649 -26.16 4.22 13.04
C LYS A 649 -26.17 3.61 11.64
N GLY A 650 -25.04 3.64 10.96
CA GLY A 650 -24.88 2.97 9.69
C GLY A 650 -24.54 1.49 9.86
N THR A 651 -24.90 0.70 8.87
CA THR A 651 -24.41 -0.67 8.69
C THR A 651 -23.90 -0.85 7.27
N GLN A 652 -22.80 -1.55 7.13
CA GLN A 652 -22.19 -1.88 5.83
C GLN A 652 -21.85 -3.35 5.77
N SER A 653 -21.76 -3.92 4.56
CA SER A 653 -21.34 -5.31 4.35
C SER A 653 -20.76 -5.52 2.96
N GLY A 654 -20.16 -6.67 2.76
CA GLY A 654 -19.92 -7.20 1.42
C GLY A 654 -21.22 -7.41 0.64
N ASN A 655 -21.10 -7.67 -0.65
CA ASN A 655 -22.24 -7.87 -1.54
C ASN A 655 -21.93 -8.98 -2.56
N LEU A 656 -22.74 -10.03 -2.54
CA LEU A 656 -22.61 -11.16 -3.47
C LEU A 656 -23.03 -10.83 -4.91
N ASP A 657 -23.73 -9.69 -5.13
CA ASP A 657 -24.23 -9.25 -6.43
C ASP A 657 -23.25 -8.39 -7.22
N LEU A 658 -22.05 -8.19 -6.69
CA LEU A 658 -21.01 -7.40 -7.35
C LEU A 658 -20.57 -8.03 -8.67
N LYS A 659 -20.28 -7.15 -9.64
CA LYS A 659 -19.75 -7.46 -10.96
C LYS A 659 -18.23 -7.17 -11.00
N PRO A 660 -17.50 -7.70 -11.99
CA PRO A 660 -16.12 -7.32 -12.20
C PRO A 660 -15.98 -5.81 -12.47
N ILE A 661 -14.91 -5.23 -11.96
CA ILE A 661 -14.39 -3.94 -12.40
C ILE A 661 -13.81 -4.13 -13.79
N ASN A 662 -14.07 -3.24 -14.71
CA ASN A 662 -13.65 -3.32 -16.11
C ASN A 662 -12.70 -2.18 -16.46
N ALA A 663 -11.77 -2.43 -17.37
CA ALA A 663 -10.90 -1.41 -17.90
C ALA A 663 -10.61 -1.65 -19.38
N ASP A 664 -10.69 -0.59 -20.17
CA ASP A 664 -10.12 -0.50 -21.51
C ASP A 664 -8.77 0.20 -21.39
N VAL A 665 -7.72 -0.47 -21.89
CA VAL A 665 -6.35 0.02 -21.73
C VAL A 665 -5.63 -0.01 -23.06
N TRP A 666 -5.00 1.11 -23.45
CA TRP A 666 -4.16 1.14 -24.63
C TRP A 666 -2.86 1.91 -24.39
N SER A 667 -1.86 1.55 -25.15
CA SER A 667 -0.57 2.20 -25.11
C SER A 667 0.03 2.33 -26.51
N VAL A 668 0.84 3.39 -26.68
CA VAL A 668 1.71 3.56 -27.85
C VAL A 668 3.08 4.01 -27.35
N GLY A 669 4.12 3.54 -28.01
CA GLY A 669 5.47 3.87 -27.57
C GLY A 669 6.53 3.60 -28.63
N LEU A 670 7.74 3.96 -28.26
CA LEU A 670 8.94 3.74 -29.07
C LEU A 670 10.10 3.31 -28.20
N VAL A 671 10.97 2.50 -28.79
CA VAL A 671 12.31 2.21 -28.28
C VAL A 671 13.32 2.58 -29.35
N TRP A 672 14.30 3.40 -28.99
CA TRP A 672 15.30 3.89 -29.90
C TRP A 672 16.71 3.63 -29.34
N SER A 673 17.47 2.80 -30.06
CA SER A 673 18.80 2.35 -29.71
C SER A 673 19.79 2.65 -30.84
N PRO A 674 20.17 3.94 -31.05
CA PRO A 674 20.93 4.39 -32.21
C PRO A 674 22.40 3.97 -32.19
N VAL A 675 22.93 3.67 -31.03
CA VAL A 675 24.31 3.22 -30.81
C VAL A 675 24.33 2.18 -29.71
N ASP A 676 25.39 1.38 -29.69
CA ASP A 676 25.59 0.36 -28.65
C ASP A 676 25.52 0.99 -27.25
N ARG A 677 24.92 0.24 -26.32
CA ARG A 677 24.76 0.63 -24.92
C ARG A 677 23.92 1.91 -24.68
N MET A 678 23.15 2.36 -25.69
CA MET A 678 22.18 3.45 -25.56
C MET A 678 20.78 2.95 -25.91
N ALA A 679 19.82 3.21 -25.04
CA ALA A 679 18.41 2.97 -25.31
C ALA A 679 17.55 4.09 -24.71
N LEU A 680 16.64 4.62 -25.49
CA LEU A 680 15.59 5.53 -25.08
C LEU A 680 14.23 4.85 -25.31
N THR A 681 13.46 4.69 -24.27
CA THR A 681 12.09 4.17 -24.34
C THR A 681 11.13 5.25 -23.92
N VAL A 682 10.05 5.44 -24.66
CA VAL A 682 8.96 6.36 -24.31
C VAL A 682 7.64 5.69 -24.61
N ASP A 683 6.74 5.64 -23.62
CA ASP A 683 5.41 5.05 -23.77
C ASP A 683 4.35 6.00 -23.21
N TYR A 684 3.28 6.16 -23.96
CA TYR A 684 2.04 6.77 -23.50
C TYR A 684 1.01 5.68 -23.21
N LEU A 685 0.36 5.77 -22.06
CA LEU A 685 -0.62 4.79 -21.57
C LEU A 685 -1.93 5.50 -21.23
N ASN A 686 -3.04 4.82 -21.50
CA ASN A 686 -4.39 5.31 -21.22
C ASN A 686 -5.23 4.20 -20.59
N TRP A 687 -5.98 4.55 -19.55
CA TRP A 687 -6.95 3.68 -18.88
C TRP A 687 -8.33 4.36 -18.85
N ASP A 688 -9.37 3.61 -19.19
CA ASP A 688 -10.77 3.94 -18.92
C ASP A 688 -11.35 2.81 -18.05
N ILE A 689 -11.50 3.07 -16.75
CA ILE A 689 -11.89 2.09 -15.75
C ILE A 689 -13.34 2.37 -15.37
N SER A 690 -14.17 1.34 -15.36
CA SER A 690 -15.59 1.41 -15.06
C SER A 690 -16.04 0.33 -14.08
N ASP A 691 -17.21 0.51 -13.51
CA ASP A 691 -17.83 -0.42 -12.56
C ASP A 691 -16.98 -0.66 -11.30
N GLU A 692 -16.19 0.34 -10.87
CA GLU A 692 -15.38 0.20 -9.65
C GLU A 692 -16.28 -0.01 -8.43
N VAL A 693 -15.82 -0.88 -7.53
CA VAL A 693 -16.52 -1.18 -6.28
C VAL A 693 -16.30 -0.08 -5.26
N THR A 694 -17.38 0.48 -4.76
CA THR A 694 -17.36 1.49 -3.69
C THR A 694 -18.49 1.25 -2.69
N GLN A 695 -18.40 1.88 -1.52
CA GLN A 695 -19.47 1.88 -0.54
C GLN A 695 -20.62 2.78 -1.02
N GLN A 696 -21.86 2.34 -0.92
CA GLN A 696 -23.02 3.14 -1.29
C GLN A 696 -23.12 4.41 -0.42
N SER A 697 -23.54 5.53 -1.00
CA SER A 697 -23.63 6.81 -0.30
C SER A 697 -24.83 6.86 0.66
N ALA A 698 -24.57 7.14 1.93
CA ALA A 698 -25.65 7.38 2.89
C ALA A 698 -26.46 8.64 2.55
N ASP A 699 -25.81 9.73 2.13
CA ASP A 699 -26.49 10.94 1.68
C ASP A 699 -27.29 10.70 0.39
N GLY A 700 -26.75 9.91 -0.54
CA GLY A 700 -27.47 9.49 -1.75
C GLY A 700 -28.74 8.70 -1.43
N LEU A 701 -28.65 7.79 -0.46
CA LEU A 701 -29.82 7.03 0.02
C LEU A 701 -30.85 7.93 0.72
N SER A 702 -30.43 8.86 1.55
CA SER A 702 -31.33 9.83 2.20
C SER A 702 -32.02 10.74 1.17
N LEU A 703 -31.29 11.15 0.12
CA LEU A 703 -31.89 11.94 -0.96
C LEU A 703 -32.90 11.12 -1.77
N GLN A 704 -32.59 9.84 -2.06
CA GLN A 704 -33.49 8.95 -2.77
C GLN A 704 -34.76 8.65 -1.92
N ASP A 705 -34.60 8.42 -0.62
CA ASP A 705 -35.71 8.23 0.31
C ASP A 705 -36.63 9.46 0.34
N TYR A 706 -36.04 10.67 0.33
CA TYR A 706 -36.82 11.90 0.18
C TYR A 706 -37.62 11.91 -1.14
N ARG A 707 -36.99 11.60 -2.27
CA ARG A 707 -37.66 11.59 -3.60
C ARG A 707 -38.81 10.63 -3.65
N CYS A 708 -38.67 9.46 -3.06
CA CYS A 708 -39.74 8.46 -2.95
C CYS A 708 -40.87 8.94 -2.06
N ARG A 709 -40.59 9.46 -0.87
CA ARG A 709 -41.59 9.94 0.08
C ARG A 709 -42.32 11.23 -0.36
N ALA A 710 -41.64 12.06 -1.14
CA ALA A 710 -42.18 13.28 -1.72
C ALA A 710 -42.99 13.03 -3.01
N GLY A 711 -43.06 11.79 -3.49
CA GLY A 711 -43.80 11.43 -4.71
C GLY A 711 -43.10 11.92 -6.00
N ILE A 712 -41.82 12.29 -5.91
CA ILE A 712 -40.99 12.66 -7.09
C ILE A 712 -40.71 11.41 -7.91
N ASP A 713 -40.37 10.31 -7.22
CA ASP A 713 -40.25 8.98 -7.82
C ASP A 713 -41.44 8.12 -7.37
N ASP A 714 -41.85 7.16 -8.21
CA ASP A 714 -42.94 6.26 -7.90
C ASP A 714 -42.63 5.41 -6.66
N ILE A 715 -43.38 5.62 -5.60
CA ILE A 715 -43.20 4.93 -4.30
C ILE A 715 -43.30 3.39 -4.45
N ASN A 716 -44.00 2.89 -5.44
CA ASN A 716 -44.18 1.46 -5.70
C ASN A 716 -43.05 0.91 -6.63
N SER A 717 -42.15 1.75 -7.06
CA SER A 717 -41.01 1.30 -7.88
C SER A 717 -40.05 0.38 -7.10
N ALA A 718 -39.39 -0.52 -7.80
CA ALA A 718 -38.34 -1.36 -7.19
C ALA A 718 -37.24 -0.53 -6.52
N LEU A 719 -36.92 0.65 -7.06
CA LEU A 719 -35.94 1.59 -6.50
C LEU A 719 -36.38 2.10 -5.14
N CYS A 720 -37.64 2.54 -5.02
CA CYS A 720 -38.16 3.07 -3.75
C CYS A 720 -38.30 1.97 -2.70
N ALA A 721 -38.76 0.76 -3.10
CA ALA A 721 -38.81 -0.39 -2.20
C ALA A 721 -37.41 -0.79 -1.68
N ALA A 722 -36.40 -0.79 -2.53
CA ALA A 722 -35.01 -1.04 -2.13
C ALA A 722 -34.48 0.04 -1.18
N THR A 723 -34.79 1.31 -1.45
CA THR A 723 -34.39 2.45 -0.60
C THR A 723 -35.05 2.38 0.78
N GLU A 724 -36.31 2.04 0.84
CA GLU A 724 -37.06 1.88 2.12
C GLU A 724 -36.46 0.73 2.96
N ALA A 725 -36.02 -0.35 2.32
CA ALA A 725 -35.35 -1.45 3.01
C ALA A 725 -33.96 -1.05 3.57
N GLN A 726 -33.34 0.00 3.03
CA GLN A 726 -32.02 0.48 3.43
C GLN A 726 -32.06 1.65 4.41
N VAL A 727 -33.12 2.46 4.44
CA VAL A 727 -33.25 3.65 5.29
C VAL A 727 -34.31 3.42 6.37
N THR A 728 -33.88 3.25 7.59
CA THR A 728 -34.76 3.05 8.76
C THR A 728 -35.07 4.39 9.42
N ARG A 729 -36.33 4.63 9.73
CA ARG A 729 -36.82 5.84 10.43
C ARG A 729 -37.61 5.50 11.69
N ASN A 730 -37.55 6.39 12.67
CA ASN A 730 -38.39 6.33 13.88
C ASN A 730 -39.80 6.86 13.61
N GLN A 731 -40.67 6.80 14.64
CA GLN A 731 -42.04 7.31 14.56
C GLN A 731 -42.13 8.83 14.29
N ALA A 732 -41.11 9.59 14.66
CA ALA A 732 -40.99 11.01 14.34
C ALA A 732 -40.50 11.28 12.91
N GLY A 733 -40.28 10.25 12.12
CA GLY A 733 -39.82 10.31 10.75
C GLY A 733 -38.32 10.63 10.59
N GLN A 734 -37.51 10.57 11.65
CA GLN A 734 -36.06 10.82 11.61
C GLN A 734 -35.33 9.55 11.26
N ILE A 735 -34.22 9.65 10.51
CA ILE A 735 -33.35 8.53 10.17
C ILE A 735 -32.69 7.98 11.44
N THR A 736 -32.84 6.69 11.69
CA THR A 736 -32.20 5.99 12.80
C THR A 736 -31.11 5.03 12.32
N GLY A 737 -31.21 4.56 11.07
CA GLY A 737 -30.25 3.65 10.49
C GLY A 737 -30.22 3.75 8.98
N ILE A 738 -29.03 3.50 8.39
CA ILE A 738 -28.84 3.36 6.95
C ILE A 738 -27.95 2.16 6.69
N TYR A 739 -28.40 1.28 5.79
CA TYR A 739 -27.62 0.18 5.30
C TYR A 739 -26.98 0.51 3.96
N THR A 740 -25.65 0.48 3.92
CA THR A 740 -24.84 0.84 2.76
C THR A 740 -23.99 -0.35 2.29
N PRO A 741 -24.49 -1.25 1.41
CA PRO A 741 -23.67 -2.31 0.82
C PRO A 741 -22.63 -1.76 -0.13
N LYS A 742 -21.62 -2.59 -0.49
CA LYS A 742 -20.74 -2.30 -1.62
C LYS A 742 -21.50 -2.40 -2.94
N ILE A 743 -21.21 -1.51 -3.89
CA ILE A 743 -21.84 -1.43 -5.22
C ILE A 743 -20.81 -1.13 -6.30
N ASN A 744 -21.10 -1.50 -7.56
CA ASN A 744 -20.33 -1.13 -8.73
C ASN A 744 -20.89 0.17 -9.33
N VAL A 745 -20.19 1.27 -9.21
CA VAL A 745 -20.72 2.56 -9.69
C VAL A 745 -19.67 3.60 -10.04
N SER A 746 -18.46 3.49 -9.52
CA SER A 746 -17.45 4.52 -9.78
C SER A 746 -16.62 4.25 -11.05
N ASN A 747 -16.07 5.33 -11.61
CA ASN A 747 -15.29 5.30 -12.83
C ASN A 747 -14.03 6.14 -12.70
N GLN A 748 -12.95 5.70 -13.35
CA GLN A 748 -11.69 6.44 -13.42
C GLN A 748 -11.17 6.54 -14.85
N LYS A 749 -10.55 7.69 -15.18
CA LYS A 749 -9.81 7.89 -16.42
C LYS A 749 -8.41 8.37 -16.10
N LEU A 750 -7.43 7.63 -16.56
CA LEU A 750 -6.03 7.90 -16.31
C LEU A 750 -5.23 7.90 -17.61
N GLU A 751 -4.37 8.91 -17.78
CA GLU A 751 -3.40 9.03 -18.86
C GLU A 751 -2.01 9.27 -18.25
N ALA A 752 -1.02 8.51 -18.70
CA ALA A 752 0.34 8.62 -18.21
C ALA A 752 1.37 8.53 -19.34
N LEU A 753 2.51 9.20 -19.15
CA LEU A 753 3.71 9.07 -19.94
C LEU A 753 4.80 8.44 -19.10
N THR A 754 5.46 7.42 -19.63
CA THR A 754 6.68 6.85 -19.06
C THR A 754 7.83 7.03 -20.03
N ALA A 755 9.03 7.27 -19.49
CA ALA A 755 10.25 7.29 -20.27
C ALA A 755 11.39 6.63 -19.50
N SER A 756 12.25 5.92 -20.20
CA SER A 756 13.47 5.34 -19.66
C SER A 756 14.63 5.63 -20.60
N PHE A 757 15.74 6.10 -20.06
CA PHE A 757 16.98 6.33 -20.79
C PHE A 757 18.10 5.55 -20.13
N ARG A 758 18.80 4.74 -20.94
CA ARG A 758 19.99 3.99 -20.55
C ARG A 758 21.12 4.39 -21.46
N TYR A 759 22.29 4.61 -20.88
CA TYR A 759 23.50 4.90 -21.63
C TYR A 759 24.71 4.39 -20.86
N GLY A 760 25.64 3.79 -21.58
CA GLY A 760 26.93 3.35 -21.06
C GLY A 760 28.07 3.80 -21.97
N TYR A 761 29.19 4.19 -21.39
CA TYR A 761 30.40 4.58 -22.12
C TYR A 761 31.64 4.06 -21.41
N ASP A 762 32.47 3.34 -22.17
CA ASP A 762 33.75 2.84 -21.72
C ASP A 762 34.86 3.85 -22.04
N PHE A 763 35.44 4.43 -20.97
CA PHE A 763 36.57 5.36 -21.03
C PHE A 763 37.94 4.62 -21.03
N GLY A 764 37.96 3.30 -21.29
CA GLY A 764 39.15 2.46 -21.24
C GLY A 764 39.77 2.46 -19.85
N ARG A 765 41.03 2.92 -19.72
CA ARG A 765 41.73 2.93 -18.42
C ARG A 765 41.05 3.76 -17.33
N TRP A 766 40.12 4.64 -17.68
CA TRP A 766 39.41 5.50 -16.76
C TRP A 766 38.08 4.85 -16.31
N GLY A 767 37.80 3.63 -16.77
CA GLY A 767 36.70 2.85 -16.36
C GLY A 767 35.44 3.04 -17.20
N ASP A 768 34.35 2.42 -16.76
CA ASP A 768 33.04 2.39 -17.40
C ASP A 768 32.07 3.28 -16.65
N LEU A 769 31.39 4.15 -17.38
CA LEU A 769 30.31 5.00 -16.83
C LEU A 769 28.97 4.57 -17.42
N SER A 770 28.01 4.29 -16.56
CA SER A 770 26.65 3.95 -16.98
C SER A 770 25.60 4.80 -16.27
N THR A 771 24.52 5.08 -16.96
CA THR A 771 23.38 5.77 -16.37
C THR A 771 22.06 5.10 -16.75
N VAL A 772 21.15 5.05 -15.78
CA VAL A 772 19.76 4.63 -15.98
C VAL A 772 18.86 5.70 -15.37
N THR A 773 18.03 6.31 -16.20
CA THR A 773 17.05 7.32 -15.78
C THR A 773 15.67 6.86 -16.15
N SER A 774 14.73 6.93 -15.20
CA SER A 774 13.32 6.61 -15.42
C SER A 774 12.45 7.81 -15.04
N TYR A 775 11.39 8.01 -15.79
CA TYR A 775 10.42 9.07 -15.57
C TYR A 775 9.00 8.55 -15.75
N THR A 776 8.09 9.00 -14.90
CA THR A 776 6.65 8.78 -15.04
C THR A 776 5.92 10.06 -14.73
N GLY A 777 4.98 10.43 -15.61
CA GLY A 777 4.13 11.58 -15.43
C GLY A 777 2.67 11.27 -15.72
N ASN A 778 1.80 11.44 -14.73
CA ASN A 778 0.36 11.39 -14.92
C ASN A 778 -0.12 12.69 -15.59
N ILE A 779 -0.72 12.57 -16.77
CA ILE A 779 -1.19 13.70 -17.58
C ILE A 779 -2.61 14.07 -17.17
N ARG A 780 -3.44 13.06 -16.95
CA ARG A 780 -4.84 13.18 -16.55
C ARG A 780 -5.18 12.09 -15.55
N HIS A 781 -5.91 12.42 -14.49
CA HIS A 781 -6.48 11.44 -13.59
C HIS A 781 -7.81 11.98 -13.07
N LYS A 782 -8.91 11.45 -13.59
CA LYS A 782 -10.27 11.85 -13.21
C LYS A 782 -11.01 10.70 -12.57
N TYR A 783 -11.77 10.98 -11.53
CA TYR A 783 -12.54 10.03 -10.77
C TYR A 783 -13.99 10.50 -10.60
N THR A 784 -14.95 9.64 -10.88
CA THR A 784 -16.38 9.85 -10.64
C THR A 784 -16.86 8.82 -9.65
N ARG A 785 -17.26 9.24 -8.46
CA ARG A 785 -17.60 8.31 -7.37
C ARG A 785 -18.96 7.66 -7.55
N TYR A 786 -19.99 8.45 -7.89
CA TYR A 786 -21.33 7.95 -8.10
C TYR A 786 -21.86 8.42 -9.45
N ALA A 787 -22.85 7.68 -9.99
CA ALA A 787 -23.53 8.07 -11.23
C ALA A 787 -24.19 9.46 -11.06
N GLY A 788 -23.86 10.37 -11.99
CA GLY A 788 -24.35 11.75 -11.94
C GLY A 788 -23.43 12.74 -11.24
N ASP A 789 -22.41 12.28 -10.53
CA ASP A 789 -21.41 13.16 -9.92
C ASP A 789 -20.54 13.84 -10.99
N THR A 790 -20.08 15.05 -10.68
CA THR A 790 -19.03 15.70 -11.46
C THR A 790 -17.71 15.01 -11.23
N ALA A 791 -17.01 14.65 -12.30
CA ALA A 791 -15.70 14.02 -12.23
C ALA A 791 -14.67 14.92 -11.53
N VAL A 792 -14.02 14.38 -10.50
CA VAL A 792 -12.96 15.05 -9.73
C VAL A 792 -11.63 14.89 -10.46
N ASP A 793 -10.85 15.95 -10.56
CA ASP A 793 -9.45 15.91 -11.03
C ASP A 793 -8.52 15.57 -9.86
N LEU A 794 -8.11 14.31 -9.75
CA LEU A 794 -7.26 13.83 -8.65
C LEU A 794 -5.86 14.45 -8.68
N LEU A 795 -5.37 14.89 -9.82
CA LEU A 795 -4.04 15.52 -9.94
C LEU A 795 -3.98 16.95 -9.38
N ASN A 796 -5.13 17.62 -9.26
CA ASN A 796 -5.20 19.02 -8.87
C ASN A 796 -6.07 19.28 -7.64
N ASN A 797 -6.71 18.24 -7.09
CA ASN A 797 -7.58 18.37 -5.93
C ASN A 797 -7.00 17.60 -4.73
N PRO A 798 -6.24 18.27 -3.84
CA PRO A 798 -5.58 17.62 -2.70
C PRO A 798 -6.56 17.15 -1.61
N TYR A 799 -7.82 17.50 -1.68
CA TYR A 799 -8.86 16.94 -0.82
C TYR A 799 -9.09 15.44 -1.12
N TRP A 800 -8.92 15.06 -2.40
CA TRP A 800 -9.10 13.68 -2.86
C TRP A 800 -7.80 12.91 -3.03
N SER A 801 -6.73 13.58 -3.45
CA SER A 801 -5.40 12.97 -3.62
C SER A 801 -4.32 14.02 -3.48
N THR A 802 -3.25 13.66 -2.79
CA THR A 802 -2.03 14.46 -2.65
C THR A 802 -0.85 13.85 -3.42
N ASP A 803 -1.13 12.91 -4.31
CA ASP A 803 -0.12 12.18 -5.05
C ASP A 803 0.68 13.11 -5.99
N PRO A 804 1.99 12.89 -6.17
CA PRO A 804 2.77 13.65 -7.12
C PRO A 804 2.37 13.31 -8.56
N LYS A 805 2.21 14.33 -9.39
CA LYS A 805 1.92 14.14 -10.81
C LYS A 805 3.05 13.45 -11.55
N ARG A 806 4.30 13.71 -11.15
CA ARG A 806 5.51 13.27 -11.86
C ARG A 806 6.54 12.78 -10.86
N LYS A 807 7.20 11.70 -11.23
CA LYS A 807 8.38 11.16 -10.52
C LYS A 807 9.47 10.83 -11.53
N ALA A 808 10.69 10.98 -11.10
CA ALA A 808 11.86 10.51 -11.84
C ALA A 808 12.88 9.92 -10.89
N ASP A 809 13.61 8.96 -11.37
CA ASP A 809 14.80 8.44 -10.70
C ASP A 809 15.95 8.30 -11.69
N THR A 810 17.17 8.48 -11.21
CA THR A 810 18.38 8.29 -12.00
C THR A 810 19.48 7.67 -11.18
N ALA A 811 20.16 6.69 -11.76
CA ALA A 811 21.38 6.13 -11.23
C ALA A 811 22.53 6.43 -12.19
N LEU A 812 23.64 6.93 -11.67
CA LEU A 812 24.89 7.11 -12.36
C LEU A 812 25.95 6.23 -11.69
N THR A 813 26.43 5.21 -12.39
CA THR A 813 27.40 4.24 -11.88
C THR A 813 28.73 4.39 -12.62
N TRP A 814 29.81 4.49 -11.87
CA TRP A 814 31.18 4.52 -12.38
C TRP A 814 31.96 3.34 -11.82
N GLU A 815 32.49 2.53 -12.73
CA GLU A 815 33.30 1.35 -12.42
C GLU A 815 34.73 1.57 -12.87
N ILE A 816 35.67 1.49 -11.95
CA ILE A 816 37.10 1.63 -12.24
C ILE A 816 37.91 0.66 -11.38
N GLY A 817 38.64 -0.26 -12.02
CA GLY A 817 39.46 -1.25 -11.31
C GLY A 817 38.56 -2.07 -10.36
N ASN A 818 38.86 -2.04 -9.07
CA ASN A 818 38.13 -2.77 -8.05
C ASN A 818 37.00 -1.95 -7.41
N PHE A 819 36.73 -0.75 -7.89
CA PHE A 819 35.71 0.15 -7.32
C PHE A 819 34.50 0.26 -8.24
N SER A 820 33.31 0.21 -7.64
CA SER A 820 32.05 0.61 -8.27
C SER A 820 31.43 1.67 -7.40
N THR A 821 31.13 2.83 -7.97
CA THR A 821 30.51 3.96 -7.25
C THR A 821 29.22 4.36 -7.94
N THR A 822 28.13 4.43 -7.20
CA THR A 822 26.83 4.81 -7.75
C THR A 822 26.27 6.03 -7.00
N TRP A 823 25.81 6.99 -7.79
CA TRP A 823 25.00 8.11 -7.31
C TRP A 823 23.56 7.91 -7.79
N PHE A 824 22.63 7.81 -6.86
CA PHE A 824 21.21 7.65 -7.15
C PHE A 824 20.44 8.88 -6.68
N ALA A 825 19.56 9.40 -7.54
CA ALA A 825 18.67 10.50 -7.20
C ALA A 825 17.22 10.10 -7.47
N SER A 826 16.31 10.45 -6.56
CA SER A 826 14.87 10.30 -6.73
C SER A 826 14.19 11.66 -6.58
N TRP A 827 13.41 12.03 -7.57
CA TRP A 827 12.73 13.32 -7.67
C TRP A 827 11.22 13.17 -7.70
N PHE A 828 10.53 14.04 -6.97
CA PHE A 828 9.09 14.22 -6.93
C PHE A 828 8.73 15.62 -7.41
N ASP A 829 7.69 15.75 -8.25
CA ASP A 829 7.18 17.04 -8.69
C ASP A 829 6.50 17.80 -7.53
N LYS A 830 6.21 19.07 -7.81
CA LYS A 830 5.39 19.92 -6.95
C LYS A 830 4.00 19.31 -6.77
N THR A 831 3.56 19.17 -5.51
CA THR A 831 2.21 18.72 -5.20
C THR A 831 1.31 19.88 -4.76
N PRO A 832 -0.01 19.83 -5.00
CA PRO A 832 -0.91 20.83 -4.45
C PRO A 832 -0.87 20.79 -2.93
N ASN A 833 -0.88 21.98 -2.31
CA ASN A 833 -1.09 22.10 -0.88
C ASN A 833 -2.58 21.85 -0.60
N TYR A 834 -2.90 21.10 0.44
CA TYR A 834 -4.28 20.79 0.83
C TYR A 834 -5.14 22.06 1.00
N ALA A 835 -4.60 23.13 1.60
CA ALA A 835 -5.30 24.42 1.77
C ALA A 835 -5.59 25.12 0.43
N SER A 836 -5.02 24.69 -0.69
CA SER A 836 -5.28 25.32 -1.99
C SER A 836 -6.74 25.18 -2.46
N THR A 837 -7.49 24.27 -1.86
CA THR A 837 -8.91 24.01 -2.18
C THR A 837 -9.86 24.37 -1.05
N ILE A 838 -9.34 24.73 0.13
CA ILE A 838 -10.12 25.01 1.34
C ILE A 838 -9.82 26.42 1.78
N ASP A 839 -10.83 27.29 1.79
CA ASP A 839 -10.73 28.62 2.40
C ASP A 839 -10.80 28.51 3.93
N VAL A 840 -9.63 28.24 4.54
CA VAL A 840 -9.52 28.13 5.99
C VAL A 840 -8.92 29.40 6.53
N LYS A 841 -9.75 30.24 7.14
CA LYS A 841 -9.31 31.47 7.81
C LYS A 841 -8.25 31.17 8.88
N GLY A 842 -7.09 31.83 8.78
CA GLY A 842 -6.03 31.76 9.77
C GLY A 842 -5.21 30.47 9.74
N TYR A 843 -5.46 29.55 8.83
CA TYR A 843 -4.75 28.29 8.74
C TYR A 843 -4.16 28.13 7.35
N ALA A 844 -2.86 28.30 7.22
CA ALA A 844 -2.07 28.12 5.99
C ALA A 844 -2.61 28.86 4.73
N ALA A 845 -3.64 29.70 4.84
CA ALA A 845 -4.18 30.45 3.72
C ALA A 845 -3.11 31.30 3.01
N GLU A 846 -2.16 31.85 3.74
CA GLU A 846 -1.02 32.59 3.22
C GLU A 846 -0.02 31.69 2.44
N ARG A 847 -0.11 30.38 2.60
CA ARG A 847 0.75 29.38 1.97
C ARG A 847 -0.03 28.39 1.10
N ALA A 848 -1.30 28.65 0.85
CA ALA A 848 -2.04 27.91 -0.13
C ALA A 848 -1.30 27.96 -1.48
N GLY A 849 -1.24 26.84 -2.19
CA GLY A 849 -0.49 26.74 -3.44
C GLY A 849 0.11 25.37 -3.62
N LYS A 850 1.31 25.30 -4.16
CA LYS A 850 2.03 24.06 -4.39
C LYS A 850 3.20 23.93 -3.43
N LEU A 851 3.34 22.76 -2.82
CA LEU A 851 4.56 22.37 -2.13
C LEU A 851 5.72 22.28 -3.13
N PRO A 852 6.95 22.63 -2.75
CA PRO A 852 8.10 22.54 -3.64
C PRO A 852 8.36 21.10 -4.10
N SER A 853 9.03 20.94 -5.23
CA SER A 853 9.56 19.65 -5.64
C SER A 853 10.55 19.12 -4.61
N TYR A 854 10.60 17.80 -4.49
CA TYR A 854 11.43 17.12 -3.50
C TYR A 854 12.39 16.17 -4.21
N ILE A 855 13.66 16.23 -3.82
CA ILE A 855 14.69 15.37 -4.35
C ILE A 855 15.54 14.81 -3.21
N THR A 856 15.80 13.50 -3.25
CA THR A 856 16.74 12.82 -2.35
C THR A 856 17.85 12.17 -3.14
N HIS A 857 19.01 12.06 -2.52
CA HIS A 857 20.19 11.47 -3.12
C HIS A 857 20.74 10.36 -2.24
N ASN A 858 21.07 9.22 -2.85
CA ASN A 858 21.83 8.15 -2.23
C ASN A 858 23.18 8.02 -2.91
N ALA A 859 24.16 7.55 -2.19
CA ALA A 859 25.48 7.22 -2.72
C ALA A 859 25.93 5.86 -2.23
N SER A 860 26.57 5.09 -3.07
CA SER A 860 27.21 3.82 -2.70
C SER A 860 28.61 3.72 -3.28
N VAL A 861 29.49 3.08 -2.53
CA VAL A 861 30.83 2.70 -2.99
C VAL A 861 31.02 1.25 -2.63
N THR A 862 31.31 0.43 -3.62
CA THR A 862 31.66 -0.99 -3.45
C THR A 862 33.12 -1.19 -3.84
N TYR A 863 33.87 -1.83 -2.97
CA TYR A 863 35.24 -2.19 -3.18
C TYR A 863 35.41 -3.71 -3.23
N LYS A 864 35.88 -4.24 -4.35
CA LYS A 864 36.27 -5.66 -4.52
C LYS A 864 37.65 -5.85 -3.89
N ALA A 865 37.65 -6.20 -2.57
CA ALA A 865 38.90 -6.20 -1.77
C ALA A 865 39.88 -7.30 -2.20
N PHE A 866 39.39 -8.50 -2.43
CA PHE A 866 40.09 -9.64 -2.99
C PHE A 866 39.08 -10.61 -3.59
N GLU A 867 39.56 -11.68 -4.21
CA GLU A 867 38.69 -12.66 -4.88
C GLU A 867 37.60 -13.17 -3.93
N GLY A 868 36.36 -13.00 -4.37
CA GLY A 868 35.14 -13.36 -3.61
C GLY A 868 34.69 -12.36 -2.55
N MET A 869 35.47 -11.34 -2.17
CA MET A 869 35.09 -10.39 -1.11
C MET A 869 34.77 -8.99 -1.63
N GLU A 870 33.60 -8.51 -1.26
CA GLU A 870 33.14 -7.15 -1.53
C GLU A 870 32.79 -6.42 -0.24
N LEU A 871 33.22 -5.17 -0.15
CA LEU A 871 32.86 -4.24 0.91
C LEU A 871 32.08 -3.08 0.31
N SER A 872 30.90 -2.79 0.83
CA SER A 872 30.07 -1.69 0.34
C SER A 872 29.72 -0.72 1.45
N LEU A 873 29.92 0.57 1.19
CA LEU A 873 29.42 1.67 2.01
C LEU A 873 28.25 2.32 1.26
N MET A 874 27.10 2.43 1.91
CA MET A 874 25.93 3.06 1.34
C MET A 874 25.45 4.19 2.26
N VAL A 875 25.13 5.33 1.65
CA VAL A 875 24.58 6.50 2.35
C VAL A 875 23.26 6.88 1.69
N ASN A 876 22.16 6.65 2.38
CA ASN A 876 20.84 7.03 1.90
C ASN A 876 20.51 8.44 2.41
N ASN A 877 19.85 9.23 1.57
CA ASN A 877 19.55 10.63 1.82
C ASN A 877 20.81 11.43 2.24
N VAL A 878 21.82 11.45 1.36
CA VAL A 878 23.16 12.05 1.60
C VAL A 878 23.08 13.45 2.21
N PHE A 879 22.13 14.27 1.77
CA PHE A 879 21.99 15.67 2.20
C PHE A 879 21.06 15.84 3.41
N ASN A 880 20.62 14.75 4.03
CA ASN A 880 19.65 14.77 5.15
C ASN A 880 18.40 15.61 4.83
N LYS A 881 17.88 15.46 3.61
CA LYS A 881 16.75 16.25 3.14
C LYS A 881 15.47 15.78 3.83
N MET A 882 14.80 16.68 4.53
CA MET A 882 13.51 16.44 5.19
C MET A 882 12.33 16.77 4.26
N PRO A 883 11.15 16.19 4.50
CA PRO A 883 9.93 16.48 3.75
C PRO A 883 9.60 17.96 3.68
N PRO A 884 8.92 18.41 2.61
CA PRO A 884 8.35 19.74 2.56
C PRO A 884 7.23 19.89 3.60
N LEU A 885 7.20 21.03 4.28
CA LEU A 885 6.17 21.31 5.28
C LEU A 885 4.82 21.62 4.61
N ASP A 886 3.77 20.98 5.05
CA ASP A 886 2.38 21.25 4.69
C ASP A 886 1.51 21.25 5.95
N ALA A 887 1.27 22.41 6.53
CA ALA A 887 0.44 22.55 7.72
C ALA A 887 -1.05 22.33 7.45
N SER A 888 -1.46 22.38 6.20
CA SER A 888 -2.84 22.14 5.79
C SER A 888 -3.16 20.65 5.61
N TYR A 889 -2.15 19.77 5.64
CA TYR A 889 -2.35 18.34 5.47
C TYR A 889 -3.20 17.77 6.60
N SER A 890 -4.37 17.24 6.24
CA SER A 890 -5.38 16.75 7.20
C SER A 890 -5.21 15.28 7.57
N GLY A 891 -4.52 14.50 6.76
CA GLY A 891 -4.31 13.06 6.97
C GLY A 891 -3.38 12.76 8.15
N GLY A 892 -2.48 13.68 8.47
CA GLY A 892 -1.61 13.60 9.63
C GLY A 892 -1.88 14.77 10.57
N THR A 893 -2.89 14.69 11.39
CA THR A 893 -3.25 15.78 12.32
C THR A 893 -2.14 16.20 13.29
N ARG A 894 -1.00 15.52 13.25
CA ARG A 894 0.10 15.71 14.21
C ARG A 894 1.38 16.28 13.58
N TRP A 895 1.61 16.05 12.28
CA TRP A 895 2.80 16.51 11.60
C TRP A 895 2.45 17.40 10.41
N ALA A 896 3.28 18.40 10.21
CA ALA A 896 3.09 19.34 9.13
C ALA A 896 3.75 18.84 7.82
N TYR A 897 3.56 17.57 7.46
CA TYR A 897 3.98 17.02 6.18
C TYR A 897 3.13 15.81 5.80
N ASN A 898 3.09 15.48 4.52
CA ASN A 898 2.36 14.33 3.99
C ASN A 898 3.15 13.03 4.18
N GLU A 899 2.79 12.23 5.18
CA GLU A 899 3.45 10.96 5.48
C GLU A 899 3.15 9.84 4.48
N LEU A 900 2.17 10.00 3.58
CA LEU A 900 1.91 9.03 2.51
C LEU A 900 2.91 9.15 1.36
N ASN A 901 3.44 10.35 1.13
CA ASN A 901 4.40 10.61 0.05
C ASN A 901 5.84 10.67 0.50
N PHE A 902 6.09 11.02 1.76
CA PHE A 902 7.43 11.31 2.27
C PHE A 902 7.71 10.58 3.57
N ASP A 903 8.97 10.21 3.78
CA ASP A 903 9.48 9.79 5.07
C ASP A 903 10.35 10.89 5.70
N ALA A 904 10.31 11.02 7.02
CA ALA A 904 11.14 11.93 7.80
C ALA A 904 12.24 11.17 8.55
N PHE A 905 12.76 10.08 7.99
CA PHE A 905 13.76 9.24 8.67
C PHE A 905 15.14 9.89 8.73
N GLY A 906 15.46 10.74 7.74
CA GLY A 906 16.75 11.40 7.64
C GLY A 906 17.82 10.54 6.95
N ARG A 907 19.10 10.95 7.13
CA ARG A 907 20.24 10.29 6.52
C ARG A 907 20.60 8.99 7.24
N ALA A 908 20.79 7.92 6.45
CA ALA A 908 21.22 6.62 6.96
C ALA A 908 22.55 6.18 6.36
N TYR A 909 23.33 5.43 7.15
CA TYR A 909 24.59 4.81 6.75
C TYR A 909 24.49 3.31 6.90
N TYR A 910 24.97 2.58 5.90
CA TYR A 910 25.06 1.12 5.94
C TYR A 910 26.43 0.66 5.48
N LEU A 911 26.96 -0.32 6.18
CA LEU A 911 28.15 -1.06 5.79
C LEU A 911 27.75 -2.49 5.50
N GLU A 912 28.16 -3.02 4.35
CA GLU A 912 27.91 -4.39 3.93
C GLU A 912 29.22 -5.08 3.59
N MET A 913 29.37 -6.29 4.08
CA MET A 913 30.40 -7.23 3.67
C MET A 913 29.74 -8.42 2.99
N ARG A 914 30.15 -8.75 1.80
CA ARG A 914 29.74 -9.92 1.03
C ARG A 914 30.93 -10.78 0.70
N TYR A 915 30.84 -12.08 0.97
CA TYR A 915 31.88 -13.03 0.66
C TYR A 915 31.29 -14.21 -0.12
N SER A 916 31.84 -14.46 -1.30
CA SER A 916 31.50 -15.58 -2.20
C SER A 916 32.63 -16.59 -2.20
N PHE A 917 32.33 -17.84 -2.00
CA PHE A 917 33.34 -18.93 -1.94
C PHE A 917 32.82 -20.21 -2.59
N GLY A 918 33.73 -21.11 -2.95
CA GLY A 918 33.37 -22.41 -3.53
C GLY A 918 32.96 -22.36 -5.02
N LYS A 919 33.44 -21.35 -5.76
CA LYS A 919 33.22 -21.27 -7.22
C LYS A 919 34.04 -22.32 -7.95
#